data_f741b215e4db0c8bcc718c4c69f49112
#
_entry.id   f741b215e4db0c8bcc718c4c69f49112
#
_cell.length_a   1.000
_cell.length_b   1.000
_cell.length_c   1.000
_cell.angle_alpha   90.00
_cell.angle_beta   90.00
_cell.angle_gamma   90.00
#
_symmetry.space_group_name_H-M   'P 1'
#
loop_
_entity.id
_entity.type
_entity.pdbx_description
1 polymer ?
#
loop_
_entity_poly.entity_id
_entity_poly.type
_entity_poly.pdbx_seq_one_letter_code
_entity_poly.pdbx_strand_id
1 'polypeptide(L)'
;MEMLWLWRRSLFAVIIVAVGIAARPHRILLDTDVDSDDFFAMLYLLKLSKSQFDLQAVTINTNEWSDGGHSVNHIYDILYMMGRDDVAVGVGGEGGILEDGTIQPNVGGYIPIIDQGSGTAGPCRYRQTIPVGAGGRLYKDTNFGYRKSFLPQGSRRYSPLKQPTAQQVLIEKISNGPITLLVIGAHTNIAIFLMTNPHLKKNIEHIYIMGGGVRSKNPTGGNHGNLYTCFKSNPYAEFNFFGDPFAAYQVIHSGIPVTLVPLDATNTIPITQNFFEEFERSQHTYEAQYVFKTLKMVRDTWFDDKFYENCFMWDSFMSGVSTSIMRNLHKRNGENEFAEMEYMNITVITSNKPYGISDDGSNNLFDGRSVPKFNLTKNGVHSGHVQTGIRDPFCLQNNGIGRCKDGYTEKVSGPDSVRVLLATRAKQNRDKNSSLDREFFVSFLNVLNLPQNKGRFNFSSQFPYYKEVVYKPDIEGKKLGKTVVFDMDMSAGDFLALFYLLKVPVDTINLKAILVTPTGWANAATIDVIYDVLHMMGRDDIIVGLGDSFGLNQSDPNNPSVGGCKYLKAIPHGSGGLLDSDTLFGLARDLPRSPRRYTAENSVEFGAPRNTDHPQLRQPLALEVWKSIVKSTDVGSKITILTNGPLTTLAKIILADANASSIIQDVFIVGGHIGYDRHDKGNVINVPLNIYAEMNMFLDPLAAKVVFDSMLDVTLIPLSMQRKVCLFPHFIKKLDFENKTPEARFSQRLLKRMYQLQQRNHRYQHMDTFLGEILGAVILTTDRQALSPTFQAKPLKVDATGDTSKDGQITVDPEQRKSIKILHKFDHVSYYDVFAARLADDKQSAVIGSFNEQKRIWSTPQSRT
;
A
#
# COMPACT_ATOMS: atom_id res chain seq x y z
N MET A 1 -0.46 -17.72 -75.75
CA MET A 1 -0.49 -18.34 -74.41
C MET A 1 0.68 -17.92 -73.50
N GLU A 2 1.80 -17.55 -74.01
CA GLU A 2 2.97 -17.11 -73.20
C GLU A 2 2.83 -15.69 -72.59
N MET A 3 2.11 -14.79 -73.19
CA MET A 3 1.89 -13.45 -72.63
C MET A 3 0.96 -13.42 -71.40
N LEU A 4 0.02 -14.38 -71.32
CA LEU A 4 -0.87 -14.48 -70.16
C LEU A 4 -0.17 -15.12 -68.93
N TRP A 5 0.93 -15.82 -69.14
CA TRP A 5 1.70 -16.46 -68.07
C TRP A 5 2.65 -15.47 -67.37
N LEU A 6 3.20 -14.50 -68.13
CA LEU A 6 4.02 -13.41 -67.61
C LEU A 6 3.20 -12.41 -66.78
N TRP A 7 1.95 -12.11 -67.24
CA TRP A 7 1.06 -11.26 -66.43
C TRP A 7 0.62 -11.86 -65.11
N ARG A 8 0.38 -13.16 -65.08
CA ARG A 8 0.04 -13.87 -63.84
C ARG A 8 1.21 -13.93 -62.83
N ARG A 9 2.45 -14.08 -63.31
CA ARG A 9 3.65 -14.04 -62.43
C ARG A 9 3.94 -12.63 -61.92
N SER A 10 3.75 -11.61 -62.73
CA SER A 10 3.89 -10.24 -62.30
C SER A 10 2.79 -9.82 -61.31
N LEU A 11 1.54 -10.30 -61.48
CA LEU A 11 0.49 -10.02 -60.53
C LEU A 11 0.70 -10.79 -59.19
N PHE A 12 1.25 -11.99 -59.25
CA PHE A 12 1.59 -12.74 -58.05
C PHE A 12 2.82 -12.13 -57.30
N ALA A 13 3.80 -11.64 -58.05
CA ALA A 13 4.95 -10.94 -57.46
C ALA A 13 4.55 -9.58 -56.86
N VAL A 14 3.60 -8.86 -57.49
CA VAL A 14 3.06 -7.60 -56.94
C VAL A 14 2.15 -7.83 -55.77
N ILE A 15 1.39 -8.95 -55.71
CA ILE A 15 0.59 -9.32 -54.54
C ILE A 15 1.46 -9.80 -53.37
N ILE A 16 2.61 -10.45 -53.65
CA ILE A 16 3.54 -10.87 -52.57
C ILE A 16 4.35 -9.70 -52.03
N VAL A 17 4.58 -8.65 -52.87
CA VAL A 17 5.24 -7.40 -52.38
C VAL A 17 4.24 -6.45 -51.70
N ALA A 18 2.95 -6.60 -51.97
CA ALA A 18 1.87 -5.83 -51.30
C ALA A 18 1.32 -6.44 -50.04
N VAL A 19 1.78 -7.62 -49.58
CA VAL A 19 1.70 -8.00 -48.17
C VAL A 19 2.66 -7.11 -47.43
N GLY A 20 2.16 -5.91 -47.11
CA GLY A 20 2.91 -4.88 -46.42
C GLY A 20 3.66 -5.51 -45.25
N ILE A 21 4.91 -5.17 -45.15
CA ILE A 21 5.67 -5.36 -43.92
C ILE A 21 4.82 -4.68 -42.86
N ALA A 22 3.99 -5.47 -42.14
CA ALA A 22 3.26 -4.98 -40.98
C ALA A 22 4.35 -4.44 -40.06
N ALA A 23 4.37 -3.14 -39.84
CA ALA A 23 5.33 -2.52 -38.95
C ALA A 23 5.29 -3.27 -37.64
N ARG A 24 6.44 -3.72 -37.16
CA ARG A 24 6.50 -4.41 -35.87
C ARG A 24 5.91 -3.49 -34.81
N PRO A 25 5.12 -4.03 -33.86
CA PRO A 25 4.56 -3.22 -32.81
C PRO A 25 5.68 -2.60 -31.97
N HIS A 26 5.48 -1.38 -31.51
CA HIS A 26 6.35 -0.76 -30.52
C HIS A 26 6.25 -1.59 -29.22
N ARG A 27 7.35 -2.20 -28.83
CA ARG A 27 7.44 -2.89 -27.54
C ARG A 27 7.62 -1.84 -26.45
N ILE A 28 6.74 -1.85 -25.46
CA ILE A 28 6.75 -0.89 -24.38
C ILE A 28 6.79 -1.59 -23.02
N LEU A 29 7.41 -0.95 -22.06
CA LEU A 29 7.41 -1.31 -20.66
C LEU A 29 6.98 -0.08 -19.85
N LEU A 30 6.07 -0.28 -18.91
CA LEU A 30 5.55 0.76 -18.02
C LEU A 30 6.17 0.59 -16.63
N ASP A 31 6.83 1.64 -16.11
CA ASP A 31 7.25 1.74 -14.71
C ASP A 31 6.33 2.73 -13.99
N THR A 32 5.67 2.31 -12.92
CA THR A 32 4.51 2.95 -12.30
C THR A 32 4.60 2.89 -10.79
N ASP A 33 4.08 3.87 -10.07
CA ASP A 33 3.89 3.81 -8.62
C ASP A 33 2.47 3.43 -8.20
N VAL A 34 1.63 3.10 -9.19
CA VAL A 34 0.31 2.47 -9.02
C VAL A 34 -0.66 3.37 -8.28
N ASP A 35 -0.66 4.64 -8.62
CA ASP A 35 -1.64 5.62 -8.23
C ASP A 35 -2.93 5.51 -9.05
N SER A 36 -3.92 6.34 -8.82
CA SER A 36 -5.17 6.29 -9.59
C SER A 36 -5.00 6.76 -11.03
N ASP A 37 -4.20 7.78 -11.27
CA ASP A 37 -3.90 8.28 -12.63
C ASP A 37 -2.98 7.34 -13.42
N ASP A 38 -2.14 6.55 -12.75
CA ASP A 38 -1.42 5.42 -13.34
C ASP A 38 -2.37 4.38 -13.94
N PHE A 39 -3.46 4.05 -13.26
CA PHE A 39 -4.47 3.14 -13.80
C PHE A 39 -5.14 3.71 -15.04
N PHE A 40 -5.37 5.02 -15.08
CA PHE A 40 -5.93 5.67 -16.26
C PHE A 40 -4.95 5.57 -17.43
N ALA A 41 -3.67 5.83 -17.18
CA ALA A 41 -2.60 5.67 -18.17
C ALA A 41 -2.50 4.22 -18.65
N MET A 42 -2.46 3.26 -17.74
CA MET A 42 -2.37 1.84 -18.06
C MET A 42 -3.57 1.35 -18.87
N LEU A 43 -4.79 1.72 -18.49
CA LEU A 43 -5.99 1.34 -19.24
C LEU A 43 -6.04 2.00 -20.62
N TYR A 44 -5.62 3.27 -20.73
CA TYR A 44 -5.47 3.91 -22.03
C TYR A 44 -4.52 3.12 -22.94
N LEU A 45 -3.34 2.72 -22.45
CA LEU A 45 -2.37 1.91 -23.20
C LEU A 45 -2.93 0.53 -23.59
N LEU A 46 -3.60 -0.15 -22.67
CA LEU A 46 -4.19 -1.49 -22.90
C LEU A 46 -5.36 -1.47 -23.88
N LYS A 47 -6.02 -0.33 -24.05
CA LYS A 47 -7.08 -0.12 -25.05
C LYS A 47 -6.55 0.17 -26.45
N LEU A 48 -5.27 0.52 -26.59
CA LEU A 48 -4.65 0.66 -27.89
C LEU A 48 -4.41 -0.70 -28.56
N SER A 49 -4.33 -0.72 -29.88
CA SER A 49 -4.10 -1.97 -30.61
C SER A 49 -2.75 -2.58 -30.27
N LYS A 50 -2.74 -3.85 -29.82
CA LYS A 50 -1.52 -4.62 -29.59
C LYS A 50 -0.62 -4.73 -30.83
N SER A 51 -1.19 -4.63 -32.03
CA SER A 51 -0.42 -4.61 -33.28
C SER A 51 0.37 -3.32 -33.49
N GLN A 52 0.06 -2.26 -32.74
CA GLN A 52 0.79 -0.99 -32.76
C GLN A 52 1.66 -0.83 -31.51
N PHE A 53 1.09 -1.11 -30.34
CA PHE A 53 1.74 -0.93 -29.05
C PHE A 53 1.61 -2.21 -28.23
N ASP A 54 2.70 -2.89 -27.98
CA ASP A 54 2.71 -4.15 -27.24
C ASP A 54 3.33 -3.93 -25.86
N LEU A 55 2.47 -3.73 -24.87
CA LEU A 55 2.89 -3.66 -23.48
C LEU A 55 3.42 -5.03 -23.04
N GLN A 56 4.73 -5.11 -22.82
CA GLN A 56 5.45 -6.33 -22.48
C GLN A 56 5.52 -6.58 -20.98
N ALA A 57 5.59 -5.50 -20.20
CA ALA A 57 5.72 -5.59 -18.75
C ALA A 57 5.26 -4.31 -18.06
N VAL A 58 4.93 -4.47 -16.78
CA VAL A 58 4.73 -3.41 -15.81
C VAL A 58 5.70 -3.64 -14.66
N THR A 59 6.49 -2.63 -14.33
CA THR A 59 7.32 -2.62 -13.13
C THR A 59 6.78 -1.61 -12.12
N ILE A 60 6.76 -1.99 -10.87
CA ILE A 60 6.12 -1.22 -9.80
C ILE A 60 7.20 -0.59 -8.95
N ASN A 61 7.11 0.71 -8.77
CA ASN A 61 7.94 1.49 -7.88
C ASN A 61 7.05 2.11 -6.81
N THR A 62 6.81 1.36 -5.75
CA THR A 62 5.85 1.75 -4.72
C THR A 62 6.31 2.92 -3.86
N ASN A 63 5.35 3.64 -3.34
CA ASN A 63 5.51 4.79 -2.45
C ASN A 63 4.54 4.70 -1.27
N GLU A 64 4.33 5.79 -0.55
CA GLU A 64 3.38 5.81 0.58
C GLU A 64 1.91 5.68 0.17
N TRP A 65 1.57 5.97 -1.09
CA TRP A 65 0.22 5.74 -1.62
C TRP A 65 -0.11 4.25 -1.73
N SER A 66 0.88 3.44 -2.09
CA SER A 66 0.67 2.04 -2.42
C SER A 66 1.78 1.15 -1.85
N ASP A 67 1.43 -0.05 -1.44
CA ASP A 67 2.39 -1.11 -1.14
C ASP A 67 2.45 -2.15 -2.24
N GLY A 68 3.56 -2.91 -2.26
CA GLY A 68 3.82 -3.86 -3.31
C GLY A 68 2.76 -4.95 -3.45
N GLY A 69 2.25 -5.46 -2.35
CA GLY A 69 1.27 -6.54 -2.37
C GLY A 69 -0.07 -6.13 -2.99
N HIS A 70 -0.61 -4.99 -2.56
CA HIS A 70 -1.82 -4.42 -3.16
C HIS A 70 -1.60 -4.02 -4.61
N SER A 71 -0.51 -3.32 -4.89
CA SER A 71 -0.19 -2.82 -6.23
C SER A 71 -0.09 -3.95 -7.26
N VAL A 72 0.63 -5.03 -6.94
CA VAL A 72 0.72 -6.20 -7.81
C VAL A 72 -0.64 -6.82 -8.07
N ASN A 73 -1.45 -6.98 -7.02
CA ASN A 73 -2.79 -7.54 -7.16
C ASN A 73 -3.70 -6.66 -8.02
N HIS A 74 -3.64 -5.34 -7.87
CA HIS A 74 -4.38 -4.41 -8.73
C HIS A 74 -3.99 -4.53 -10.19
N ILE A 75 -2.70 -4.50 -10.48
CA ILE A 75 -2.20 -4.67 -11.85
C ILE A 75 -2.65 -6.01 -12.43
N TYR A 76 -2.56 -7.10 -11.68
CA TYR A 76 -3.05 -8.41 -12.14
C TYR A 76 -4.55 -8.40 -12.44
N ASP A 77 -5.35 -7.71 -11.63
CA ASP A 77 -6.79 -7.64 -11.83
C ASP A 77 -7.15 -6.82 -13.08
N ILE A 78 -6.45 -5.70 -13.31
CA ILE A 78 -6.60 -4.90 -14.54
C ILE A 78 -6.17 -5.70 -15.77
N LEU A 79 -5.01 -6.35 -15.72
CA LEU A 79 -4.53 -7.19 -16.82
C LEU A 79 -5.49 -8.34 -17.09
N TYR A 80 -6.04 -8.97 -16.06
CA TYR A 80 -7.05 -9.99 -16.20
C TYR A 80 -8.34 -9.45 -16.83
N MET A 81 -8.80 -8.29 -16.38
CA MET A 81 -9.96 -7.62 -16.97
C MET A 81 -9.77 -7.38 -18.47
N MET A 82 -8.57 -6.96 -18.86
CA MET A 82 -8.23 -6.67 -20.26
C MET A 82 -7.80 -7.89 -21.09
N GLY A 83 -7.73 -9.09 -20.50
CA GLY A 83 -7.28 -10.29 -21.19
C GLY A 83 -5.78 -10.29 -21.53
N ARG A 84 -4.96 -9.58 -20.73
CA ARG A 84 -3.53 -9.41 -20.92
C ARG A 84 -2.72 -10.09 -19.81
N ASP A 85 -3.08 -11.33 -19.50
CA ASP A 85 -2.31 -12.15 -18.54
C ASP A 85 -0.88 -12.47 -19.04
N ASP A 86 -0.59 -12.17 -20.30
CA ASP A 86 0.73 -12.28 -20.93
C ASP A 86 1.72 -11.21 -20.46
N VAL A 87 1.25 -10.07 -19.92
CA VAL A 87 2.10 -8.98 -19.45
C VAL A 87 2.80 -9.37 -18.15
N ALA A 88 4.13 -9.28 -18.13
CA ALA A 88 4.91 -9.54 -16.92
C ALA A 88 4.71 -8.42 -15.91
N VAL A 89 4.75 -8.75 -14.61
CA VAL A 89 4.67 -7.75 -13.54
C VAL A 89 5.83 -7.98 -12.58
N GLY A 90 6.64 -6.96 -12.39
CA GLY A 90 7.76 -6.93 -11.46
C GLY A 90 7.56 -5.90 -10.36
N VAL A 91 7.79 -6.26 -9.10
CA VAL A 91 7.69 -5.31 -7.99
C VAL A 91 9.07 -4.77 -7.65
N GLY A 92 9.18 -3.45 -7.56
CA GLY A 92 10.41 -2.76 -7.17
C GLY A 92 10.67 -2.80 -5.67
N GLY A 93 11.76 -2.18 -5.29
CA GLY A 93 12.13 -2.11 -3.89
C GLY A 93 12.85 -3.35 -3.41
N GLU A 94 13.88 -3.75 -4.11
CA GLU A 94 14.72 -4.92 -3.79
C GLU A 94 15.68 -4.68 -2.61
N GLY A 95 15.40 -3.75 -1.79
CA GLY A 95 16.29 -3.40 -0.71
C GLY A 95 17.29 -2.31 -1.04
N GLY A 96 17.26 -1.81 -2.26
CA GLY A 96 18.26 -0.85 -2.71
C GLY A 96 19.66 -1.46 -2.70
N ILE A 97 20.64 -0.60 -2.59
CA ILE A 97 22.05 -0.98 -2.59
C ILE A 97 22.56 -1.00 -1.16
N LEU A 98 23.16 -2.12 -0.74
CA LEU A 98 23.78 -2.27 0.57
C LEU A 98 25.11 -1.50 0.65
N GLU A 99 25.64 -1.34 1.87
CA GLU A 99 26.91 -0.66 2.14
C GLU A 99 28.08 -1.25 1.34
N ASP A 100 28.07 -2.54 1.09
CA ASP A 100 29.10 -3.23 0.31
C ASP A 100 28.89 -3.15 -1.20
N GLY A 101 27.89 -2.40 -1.65
CA GLY A 101 27.52 -2.28 -3.05
C GLY A 101 26.61 -3.38 -3.57
N THR A 102 26.25 -4.33 -2.75
CA THR A 102 25.36 -5.42 -3.14
C THR A 102 23.93 -4.91 -3.23
N ILE A 103 23.27 -5.23 -4.33
CA ILE A 103 21.81 -5.05 -4.44
C ILE A 103 21.17 -6.27 -3.82
N GLN A 104 20.21 -6.06 -2.92
CA GLN A 104 19.46 -7.15 -2.33
C GLN A 104 18.52 -7.79 -3.36
N PRO A 105 18.91 -8.92 -3.98
CA PRO A 105 18.05 -9.60 -4.92
C PRO A 105 17.01 -10.41 -4.15
N ASN A 106 15.92 -10.73 -4.80
CA ASN A 106 14.95 -11.75 -4.34
C ASN A 106 14.15 -11.41 -3.08
N VAL A 107 14.15 -10.19 -2.62
CA VAL A 107 13.20 -9.80 -1.58
C VAL A 107 11.81 -9.64 -2.17
N GLY A 108 11.73 -9.42 -3.50
CA GLY A 108 10.48 -9.43 -4.27
C GLY A 108 9.46 -8.44 -3.76
N GLY A 109 9.91 -7.44 -3.01
CA GLY A 109 9.04 -6.59 -2.29
C GLY A 109 9.37 -5.14 -2.46
N TYR A 110 8.56 -4.40 -1.84
CA TYR A 110 8.70 -3.00 -1.75
C TYR A 110 9.81 -2.60 -0.80
N ILE A 111 10.67 -1.75 -1.24
CA ILE A 111 11.43 -0.90 -0.37
C ILE A 111 11.26 0.52 -0.86
N PRO A 112 10.56 1.37 -0.12
CA PRO A 112 10.52 2.78 -0.46
C PRO A 112 11.95 3.27 -0.53
N ILE A 113 12.20 4.10 -1.49
CA ILE A 113 13.49 4.73 -1.72
C ILE A 113 14.17 5.22 -0.45
N ILE A 114 13.38 5.67 0.48
CA ILE A 114 13.84 6.29 1.71
C ILE A 114 13.76 5.39 2.93
N ASP A 115 13.30 4.16 2.74
CA ASP A 115 13.20 3.17 3.81
C ASP A 115 14.46 2.33 3.96
N GLN A 116 15.48 2.71 3.26
CA GLN A 116 16.71 1.98 3.13
C GLN A 116 17.68 2.39 4.22
N GLY A 117 18.18 1.40 4.94
CA GLY A 117 19.19 1.61 5.96
C GLY A 117 18.63 1.76 7.38
N SER A 118 19.52 2.05 8.29
CA SER A 118 19.22 2.42 9.70
C SER A 118 18.41 3.70 9.80
N GLY A 119 17.82 4.07 8.71
CA GLY A 119 17.20 5.34 8.45
C GLY A 119 16.01 5.57 9.30
N THR A 120 16.05 6.62 9.79
CA THR A 120 15.04 7.37 10.45
C THR A 120 14.10 8.01 9.47
N ALA A 121 14.44 7.99 8.20
CA ALA A 121 13.64 8.62 7.21
C ALA A 121 12.49 7.75 6.73
N GLY A 122 12.71 6.47 6.55
CA GLY A 122 11.69 5.49 6.23
C GLY A 122 10.45 6.00 5.52
N PRO A 123 9.31 5.42 5.78
CA PRO A 123 8.02 5.84 5.22
C PRO A 123 7.68 7.31 5.48
N CYS A 124 8.35 7.92 6.42
CA CYS A 124 8.04 9.26 6.86
C CYS A 124 8.40 10.35 5.86
N ARG A 125 9.35 10.12 5.00
CA ARG A 125 9.67 11.10 3.97
C ARG A 125 8.51 11.31 3.00
N TYR A 126 7.95 10.23 2.49
CA TYR A 126 6.78 10.33 1.64
C TYR A 126 5.57 10.86 2.39
N ARG A 127 5.39 10.50 3.65
CA ARG A 127 4.31 11.02 4.47
C ARG A 127 4.32 12.53 4.62
N GLN A 128 5.47 13.16 4.53
CA GLN A 128 5.53 14.62 4.52
C GLN A 128 5.07 15.25 3.20
N THR A 129 4.99 14.48 2.15
CA THR A 129 4.52 14.94 0.84
C THR A 129 3.11 14.48 0.51
N ILE A 130 2.59 13.53 1.28
CA ILE A 130 1.28 12.90 1.06
C ILE A 130 0.44 13.13 2.31
N PRO A 131 -0.73 13.77 2.21
CA PRO A 131 -1.65 13.88 3.33
C PRO A 131 -2.07 12.50 3.81
N VAL A 132 -2.09 12.34 5.11
CA VAL A 132 -2.49 11.09 5.75
C VAL A 132 -3.96 11.18 6.11
N GLY A 133 -4.80 10.41 5.46
CA GLY A 133 -6.19 10.21 5.88
C GLY A 133 -6.25 9.37 7.17
N ALA A 134 -7.46 9.15 7.68
CA ALA A 134 -7.72 8.36 8.89
C ALA A 134 -7.25 6.95 8.70
N GLY A 135 -6.40 6.37 8.36
CA GLY A 135 -5.84 5.05 8.11
C GLY A 135 -4.58 5.10 7.29
N GLY A 136 -4.13 6.29 6.94
CA GLY A 136 -2.81 6.53 6.43
C GLY A 136 -2.61 6.44 4.93
N ARG A 137 -3.51 5.85 4.15
CA ARG A 137 -3.31 5.65 2.72
C ARG A 137 -4.61 5.76 1.94
N LEU A 138 -4.69 6.71 1.02
CA LEU A 138 -5.91 7.02 0.29
C LEU A 138 -6.03 6.26 -1.04
N TYR A 139 -4.99 6.25 -1.83
CA TYR A 139 -5.08 5.75 -3.21
C TYR A 139 -5.31 4.25 -3.35
N LYS A 140 -4.73 3.46 -2.49
CA LYS A 140 -5.01 2.02 -2.47
C LYS A 140 -6.47 1.73 -2.23
N ASP A 141 -7.05 2.51 -1.34
CA ASP A 141 -8.43 2.34 -0.94
C ASP A 141 -9.39 2.68 -2.07
N THR A 142 -9.03 3.59 -2.99
CA THR A 142 -9.86 3.89 -4.16
C THR A 142 -10.19 2.65 -4.97
N ASN A 143 -9.25 1.76 -5.14
CA ASN A 143 -9.47 0.57 -5.96
C ASN A 143 -10.05 -0.61 -5.18
N PHE A 144 -9.66 -0.76 -3.91
CA PHE A 144 -10.17 -1.85 -3.08
C PHE A 144 -11.48 -1.54 -2.42
N GLY A 145 -11.60 -0.35 -1.88
CA GLY A 145 -12.74 0.05 -1.10
C GLY A 145 -13.98 0.38 -1.93
N TYR A 146 -13.83 0.70 -3.22
CA TYR A 146 -14.96 1.10 -4.01
C TYR A 146 -15.77 -0.11 -4.49
N ARG A 147 -16.83 -0.44 -3.79
CA ARG A 147 -17.67 -1.62 -4.03
C ARG A 147 -18.29 -1.70 -5.42
N LYS A 148 -18.63 -0.54 -6.00
CA LYS A 148 -19.21 -0.46 -7.34
C LYS A 148 -18.18 -0.48 -8.46
N SER A 149 -16.91 -0.33 -8.15
CA SER A 149 -15.77 -0.43 -9.09
C SER A 149 -15.09 -1.78 -8.99
N PHE A 150 -15.87 -2.82 -9.16
CA PHE A 150 -15.38 -4.19 -9.02
C PHE A 150 -14.34 -4.54 -10.07
N LEU A 151 -13.15 -4.93 -9.64
CA LEU A 151 -12.15 -5.57 -10.49
C LEU A 151 -12.26 -7.10 -10.42
N PRO A 152 -12.28 -7.78 -11.55
CA PRO A 152 -12.29 -9.23 -11.57
C PRO A 152 -10.94 -9.78 -11.13
N GLN A 153 -10.96 -10.86 -10.36
CA GLN A 153 -9.75 -11.56 -9.95
C GLN A 153 -9.47 -12.76 -10.84
N GLY A 154 -8.28 -12.76 -11.46
CA GLY A 154 -7.74 -13.90 -12.18
C GLY A 154 -7.03 -14.91 -11.26
N SER A 155 -6.29 -15.82 -11.88
CA SER A 155 -5.47 -16.81 -11.15
C SER A 155 -4.15 -16.23 -10.61
N ARG A 156 -3.66 -15.16 -11.22
CA ARG A 156 -2.43 -14.47 -10.78
C ARG A 156 -2.70 -13.72 -9.50
N ARG A 157 -1.75 -13.80 -8.57
CA ARG A 157 -1.82 -13.09 -7.30
C ARG A 157 -0.42 -12.82 -6.76
N TYR A 158 -0.29 -11.78 -5.99
CA TYR A 158 0.93 -11.52 -5.25
C TYR A 158 1.25 -12.67 -4.30
N SER A 159 2.49 -13.02 -4.23
CA SER A 159 3.01 -14.00 -3.28
C SER A 159 4.41 -13.60 -2.86
N PRO A 160 4.64 -13.25 -1.58
CA PRO A 160 5.95 -12.86 -1.10
C PRO A 160 7.04 -13.85 -1.50
N LEU A 161 8.22 -13.37 -1.81
CA LEU A 161 9.40 -14.14 -2.26
C LEU A 161 9.23 -14.96 -3.55
N LYS A 162 8.03 -14.95 -4.14
CA LYS A 162 7.77 -15.60 -5.43
C LYS A 162 7.40 -14.61 -6.53
N GLN A 163 7.01 -13.42 -6.13
CA GLN A 163 6.73 -12.34 -7.07
C GLN A 163 8.01 -11.96 -7.78
N PRO A 164 8.04 -11.91 -9.12
CA PRO A 164 9.18 -11.37 -9.84
C PRO A 164 9.52 -9.95 -9.39
N THR A 165 10.79 -9.67 -9.25
CA THR A 165 11.26 -8.32 -8.95
C THR A 165 11.24 -7.45 -10.20
N ALA A 166 11.19 -6.13 -10.02
CA ALA A 166 11.30 -5.19 -11.13
C ALA A 166 12.59 -5.44 -11.94
N GLN A 167 13.71 -5.70 -11.26
CA GLN A 167 14.99 -5.94 -11.92
C GLN A 167 14.98 -7.21 -12.76
N GLN A 168 14.39 -8.30 -12.26
CA GLN A 168 14.25 -9.55 -13.03
C GLN A 168 13.45 -9.31 -14.32
N VAL A 169 12.31 -8.59 -14.19
CA VAL A 169 11.44 -8.29 -15.34
C VAL A 169 12.13 -7.35 -16.33
N LEU A 170 12.80 -6.30 -15.84
CA LEU A 170 13.57 -5.37 -16.69
C LEU A 170 14.67 -6.11 -17.47
N ILE A 171 15.48 -6.93 -16.78
CA ILE A 171 16.54 -7.71 -17.43
C ILE A 171 15.96 -8.63 -18.49
N GLU A 172 14.90 -9.39 -18.17
CA GLU A 172 14.26 -10.32 -19.11
C GLU A 172 13.75 -9.59 -20.36
N LYS A 173 12.96 -8.54 -20.18
CA LYS A 173 12.30 -7.88 -21.33
C LYS A 173 13.24 -7.03 -22.17
N ILE A 174 14.21 -6.37 -21.55
CA ILE A 174 15.19 -5.54 -22.26
C ILE A 174 16.25 -6.40 -22.97
N SER A 175 16.61 -7.56 -22.42
CA SER A 175 17.52 -8.50 -23.09
C SER A 175 16.96 -9.03 -24.42
N ASN A 176 15.63 -9.08 -24.54
CA ASN A 176 14.96 -9.60 -25.74
C ASN A 176 14.93 -8.63 -26.94
N GLY A 177 15.66 -7.53 -26.87
CA GLY A 177 15.83 -6.57 -27.97
C GLY A 177 15.19 -5.20 -27.67
N PRO A 178 15.09 -4.36 -28.71
CA PRO A 178 14.71 -2.97 -28.55
C PRO A 178 13.36 -2.80 -27.86
N ILE A 179 13.29 -1.88 -26.88
CA ILE A 179 12.10 -1.58 -26.10
C ILE A 179 12.09 -0.09 -25.70
N THR A 180 10.91 0.47 -25.62
CA THR A 180 10.67 1.83 -25.13
C THR A 180 10.15 1.78 -23.70
N LEU A 181 10.68 2.63 -22.82
CA LEU A 181 10.25 2.75 -21.44
C LEU A 181 9.29 3.93 -21.28
N LEU A 182 8.20 3.70 -20.56
CA LEU A 182 7.28 4.71 -20.07
C LEU A 182 7.39 4.73 -18.55
N VAL A 183 7.80 5.86 -17.98
CA VAL A 183 8.08 6.02 -16.55
C VAL A 183 7.13 7.05 -15.97
N ILE A 184 6.23 6.61 -15.10
CA ILE A 184 5.17 7.42 -14.49
C ILE A 184 5.20 7.41 -12.96
N GLY A 185 6.24 6.86 -12.36
CA GLY A 185 6.55 6.91 -10.94
C GLY A 185 7.96 7.39 -10.69
N ALA A 186 8.45 7.27 -9.46
CA ALA A 186 9.84 7.56 -9.15
C ALA A 186 10.79 6.65 -9.95
N HIS A 187 11.99 7.13 -10.25
CA HIS A 187 12.87 6.53 -11.24
C HIS A 187 13.78 5.41 -10.70
N THR A 188 13.57 4.99 -9.46
CA THR A 188 14.47 4.07 -8.74
C THR A 188 14.72 2.77 -9.48
N ASN A 189 13.67 2.11 -9.96
CA ASN A 189 13.80 0.84 -10.68
C ASN A 189 14.69 0.97 -11.91
N ILE A 190 14.46 2.01 -12.70
CA ILE A 190 15.20 2.25 -13.95
C ILE A 190 16.64 2.66 -13.66
N ALA A 191 16.86 3.52 -12.67
CA ALA A 191 18.21 3.91 -12.27
C ALA A 191 19.04 2.70 -11.80
N ILE A 192 18.49 1.87 -10.91
CA ILE A 192 19.17 0.63 -10.46
C ILE A 192 19.46 -0.28 -11.65
N PHE A 193 18.49 -0.46 -12.57
CA PHE A 193 18.70 -1.27 -13.76
C PHE A 193 19.87 -0.76 -14.61
N LEU A 194 19.90 0.52 -14.91
CA LEU A 194 20.95 1.14 -15.73
C LEU A 194 22.34 1.05 -15.07
N MET A 195 22.38 1.20 -13.75
CA MET A 195 23.62 1.10 -12.97
C MET A 195 24.19 -0.32 -12.94
N THR A 196 23.32 -1.32 -12.85
CA THR A 196 23.73 -2.72 -12.69
C THR A 196 23.84 -3.49 -14.01
N ASN A 197 23.17 -3.01 -15.06
CA ASN A 197 23.14 -3.65 -16.38
C ASN A 197 23.49 -2.68 -17.52
N PRO A 198 24.63 -1.96 -17.45
CA PRO A 198 24.96 -0.92 -18.43
C PRO A 198 25.07 -1.46 -19.87
N HIS A 199 25.39 -2.74 -20.03
CA HIS A 199 25.48 -3.40 -21.33
C HIS A 199 24.14 -3.56 -22.05
N LEU A 200 23.03 -3.58 -21.30
CA LEU A 200 21.66 -3.69 -21.84
C LEU A 200 21.06 -2.34 -22.26
N LYS A 201 21.68 -1.24 -21.89
CA LYS A 201 21.22 0.11 -22.20
C LYS A 201 20.98 0.31 -23.71
N LYS A 202 21.81 -0.27 -24.57
CA LYS A 202 21.69 -0.21 -26.03
C LYS A 202 20.37 -0.76 -26.58
N ASN A 203 19.65 -1.56 -25.77
CA ASN A 203 18.35 -2.12 -26.11
C ASN A 203 17.19 -1.20 -25.71
N ILE A 204 17.45 -0.08 -25.04
CA ILE A 204 16.43 0.92 -24.73
C ILE A 204 16.44 1.98 -25.82
N GLU A 205 15.37 2.04 -26.60
CA GLU A 205 15.28 2.98 -27.72
C GLU A 205 15.01 4.41 -27.27
N HIS A 206 14.12 4.54 -26.27
CA HIS A 206 13.64 5.84 -25.76
C HIS A 206 13.06 5.69 -24.35
N ILE A 207 13.12 6.77 -23.57
CA ILE A 207 12.44 6.86 -22.28
C ILE A 207 11.48 8.05 -22.31
N TYR A 208 10.19 7.78 -22.14
CA TYR A 208 9.16 8.80 -21.92
C TYR A 208 8.87 8.88 -20.45
N ILE A 209 8.86 10.09 -19.91
CA ILE A 209 8.78 10.34 -18.47
C ILE A 209 7.65 11.33 -18.19
N MET A 210 6.74 10.96 -17.27
CA MET A 210 5.95 11.94 -16.54
C MET A 210 6.71 12.32 -15.27
N GLY A 211 7.09 13.58 -15.16
CA GLY A 211 7.85 14.05 -14.01
C GLY A 211 8.55 15.39 -14.25
N GLY A 212 8.99 15.98 -13.17
CA GLY A 212 9.68 17.26 -13.19
C GLY A 212 8.79 18.49 -13.46
N GLY A 213 9.37 19.66 -13.31
CA GLY A 213 8.70 20.92 -13.58
C GLY A 213 9.74 22.03 -13.74
N VAL A 214 9.94 22.50 -14.98
CA VAL A 214 11.02 23.44 -15.31
C VAL A 214 10.57 24.88 -15.18
N ARG A 215 9.39 25.17 -15.68
CA ARG A 215 8.79 26.52 -15.69
C ARG A 215 7.36 26.49 -15.16
N SER A 216 6.95 25.36 -14.58
CA SER A 216 5.57 25.15 -14.20
C SER A 216 5.07 26.27 -13.31
N LYS A 217 3.99 26.89 -13.73
CA LYS A 217 3.13 27.70 -12.87
C LYS A 217 1.79 26.99 -12.86
N ASN A 218 1.32 26.64 -11.69
CA ASN A 218 -0.05 26.18 -11.59
C ASN A 218 -0.96 27.29 -12.16
N PRO A 219 -1.76 27.01 -13.20
CA PRO A 219 -2.61 28.03 -13.84
C PRO A 219 -3.65 28.64 -12.89
N THR A 220 -3.94 27.97 -11.77
CA THR A 220 -4.88 28.44 -10.73
C THR A 220 -4.20 29.25 -9.63
N GLY A 221 -2.88 29.51 -9.75
CA GLY A 221 -2.13 30.35 -8.81
C GLY A 221 -1.53 29.63 -7.60
N GLY A 222 -1.59 28.29 -7.55
CA GLY A 222 -0.96 27.48 -6.52
C GLY A 222 0.57 27.36 -6.65
N ASN A 223 1.16 26.45 -5.92
CA ASN A 223 2.59 26.15 -5.95
C ASN A 223 3.02 25.64 -7.32
N HIS A 224 4.27 25.88 -7.67
CA HIS A 224 4.84 25.42 -8.94
C HIS A 224 5.08 23.92 -9.00
N GLY A 225 5.20 23.24 -7.87
CA GLY A 225 5.31 21.79 -7.73
C GLY A 225 3.96 21.16 -7.37
N ASN A 226 3.97 19.86 -7.18
CA ASN A 226 2.78 19.07 -6.82
C ASN A 226 3.01 18.17 -5.60
N LEU A 227 3.88 18.57 -4.66
CA LEU A 227 3.95 17.93 -3.37
C LEU A 227 2.70 18.28 -2.56
N TYR A 228 1.90 17.27 -2.24
CA TYR A 228 0.54 17.43 -1.69
C TYR A 228 0.48 17.87 -0.23
N THR A 229 1.56 17.77 0.50
CA THR A 229 1.66 18.45 1.79
C THR A 229 2.21 19.85 1.59
N CYS A 230 1.79 20.79 2.41
CA CYS A 230 2.27 22.18 2.38
C CYS A 230 3.77 22.26 2.69
N PHE A 231 4.59 21.58 1.92
CA PHE A 231 6.03 21.53 2.11
C PHE A 231 6.64 22.86 1.62
N LYS A 232 6.46 23.90 2.41
CA LYS A 232 6.88 25.26 2.09
C LYS A 232 8.39 25.39 1.82
N SER A 233 9.18 24.42 2.25
CA SER A 233 10.62 24.40 2.01
C SER A 233 11.01 23.88 0.63
N ASN A 234 10.09 23.18 -0.08
CA ASN A 234 10.34 22.65 -1.44
C ASN A 234 9.13 22.92 -2.37
N PRO A 235 8.88 24.18 -2.76
CA PRO A 235 7.66 24.55 -3.48
C PRO A 235 7.66 24.19 -4.97
N TYR A 236 8.79 23.74 -5.54
CA TYR A 236 8.94 23.55 -6.98
C TYR A 236 9.22 22.13 -7.40
N ALA A 237 9.35 21.19 -6.46
CA ALA A 237 9.55 19.80 -6.78
C ALA A 237 8.26 19.17 -7.34
N GLU A 238 8.44 18.31 -8.33
CA GLU A 238 7.43 17.42 -8.80
C GLU A 238 7.54 16.08 -8.03
N PHE A 239 6.41 15.45 -7.77
CA PHE A 239 6.27 14.31 -6.87
C PHE A 239 7.19 13.13 -7.23
N ASN A 240 7.20 12.69 -8.50
CA ASN A 240 8.01 11.55 -8.95
C ASN A 240 9.51 11.83 -8.86
N PHE A 241 9.92 13.04 -9.23
CA PHE A 241 11.32 13.44 -9.13
C PHE A 241 11.75 13.65 -7.67
N PHE A 242 10.87 14.19 -6.84
CA PHE A 242 11.14 14.33 -5.40
C PHE A 242 11.21 12.98 -4.69
N GLY A 243 10.42 12.00 -5.15
CA GLY A 243 10.44 10.64 -4.61
C GLY A 243 11.84 10.03 -4.62
N ASP A 244 12.59 10.21 -5.72
CA ASP A 244 14.00 9.81 -5.83
C ASP A 244 14.79 10.77 -6.74
N PRO A 245 15.23 11.91 -6.22
CA PRO A 245 15.94 12.92 -7.01
C PRO A 245 17.22 12.40 -7.65
N PHE A 246 17.95 11.54 -6.94
CA PHE A 246 19.18 10.95 -7.48
C PHE A 246 18.89 9.98 -8.61
N ALA A 247 17.88 9.12 -8.48
CA ALA A 247 17.48 8.21 -9.54
C ALA A 247 16.99 8.99 -10.78
N ALA A 248 16.22 10.05 -10.58
CA ALA A 248 15.79 10.93 -11.67
C ALA A 248 16.99 11.56 -12.39
N TYR A 249 17.98 12.05 -11.64
CA TYR A 249 19.22 12.54 -12.21
C TYR A 249 19.92 11.46 -13.07
N GLN A 250 20.07 10.24 -12.53
CA GLN A 250 20.73 9.13 -13.22
C GLN A 250 20.03 8.75 -14.52
N VAL A 251 18.72 8.70 -14.53
CA VAL A 251 17.93 8.35 -15.71
C VAL A 251 18.02 9.45 -16.79
N ILE A 252 17.86 10.72 -16.41
CA ILE A 252 17.98 11.85 -17.33
C ILE A 252 19.39 11.92 -17.96
N HIS A 253 20.43 11.67 -17.16
CA HIS A 253 21.83 11.71 -17.62
C HIS A 253 22.32 10.39 -18.21
N SER A 254 21.44 9.40 -18.39
CA SER A 254 21.84 8.07 -18.91
C SER A 254 22.39 8.09 -20.33
N GLY A 255 22.11 9.14 -21.12
CA GLY A 255 22.46 9.23 -22.55
C GLY A 255 21.50 8.49 -23.48
N ILE A 256 20.44 7.85 -22.92
CA ILE A 256 19.31 7.35 -23.72
C ILE A 256 18.45 8.56 -24.12
N PRO A 257 17.88 8.61 -25.34
CA PRO A 257 16.94 9.67 -25.67
C PRO A 257 15.78 9.77 -24.71
N VAL A 258 15.51 10.96 -24.19
CA VAL A 258 14.43 11.23 -23.24
C VAL A 258 13.43 12.21 -23.80
N THR A 259 12.15 11.90 -23.64
CA THR A 259 11.05 12.87 -23.77
C THR A 259 10.41 13.06 -22.41
N LEU A 260 10.39 14.31 -21.95
CA LEU A 260 9.83 14.68 -20.66
C LEU A 260 8.46 15.34 -20.83
N VAL A 261 7.48 14.90 -20.07
CA VAL A 261 6.15 15.51 -19.95
C VAL A 261 6.00 16.03 -18.52
N PRO A 262 6.53 17.23 -18.25
CA PRO A 262 6.58 17.79 -16.89
C PRO A 262 5.30 18.50 -16.52
N LEU A 263 5.25 19.02 -15.28
CA LEU A 263 4.15 19.87 -14.82
C LEU A 263 3.90 21.08 -15.72
N ASP A 264 4.93 21.57 -16.45
CA ASP A 264 4.78 22.61 -17.46
C ASP A 264 3.67 22.31 -18.47
N ALA A 265 3.55 21.06 -18.87
CA ALA A 265 2.52 20.61 -19.81
C ALA A 265 1.27 20.07 -19.08
N THR A 266 1.46 19.23 -18.06
CA THR A 266 0.33 18.57 -17.39
C THR A 266 -0.57 19.56 -16.65
N ASN A 267 -0.02 20.63 -16.07
CA ASN A 267 -0.81 21.71 -15.46
C ASN A 267 -1.64 22.54 -16.47
N THR A 268 -1.47 22.30 -17.76
CA THR A 268 -2.29 22.92 -18.80
C THR A 268 -3.47 22.05 -19.28
N ILE A 269 -3.62 20.86 -18.66
CA ILE A 269 -4.70 19.93 -18.93
C ILE A 269 -5.35 19.45 -17.60
N PRO A 270 -5.96 20.40 -16.82
CA PRO A 270 -6.69 20.04 -15.61
C PRO A 270 -7.94 19.24 -15.96
N ILE A 271 -8.39 18.39 -15.05
CA ILE A 271 -9.70 17.76 -15.14
C ILE A 271 -10.76 18.85 -15.02
N THR A 272 -11.36 19.25 -16.15
CA THR A 272 -12.40 20.29 -16.16
C THR A 272 -13.76 19.69 -15.81
N GLN A 273 -14.69 20.52 -15.35
CA GLN A 273 -16.06 20.10 -15.12
C GLN A 273 -16.69 19.55 -16.41
N ASN A 274 -16.46 20.22 -17.55
CA ASN A 274 -16.98 19.76 -18.83
C ASN A 274 -16.44 18.38 -19.22
N PHE A 275 -15.15 18.14 -19.00
CA PHE A 275 -14.56 16.82 -19.24
C PHE A 275 -15.19 15.76 -18.31
N PHE A 276 -15.35 16.08 -17.04
CA PHE A 276 -15.94 15.16 -16.06
C PHE A 276 -17.37 14.78 -16.45
N GLU A 277 -18.21 15.77 -16.79
CA GLU A 277 -19.60 15.55 -17.23
C GLU A 277 -19.70 14.77 -18.55
N GLU A 278 -18.80 15.05 -19.50
CA GLU A 278 -18.75 14.30 -20.77
C GLU A 278 -18.30 12.87 -20.54
N PHE A 279 -17.34 12.65 -19.63
CA PHE A 279 -16.94 11.31 -19.26
C PHE A 279 -18.08 10.56 -18.55
N GLU A 280 -18.86 11.24 -17.72
CA GLU A 280 -20.04 10.63 -17.09
C GLU A 280 -21.06 10.10 -18.11
N ARG A 281 -21.22 10.80 -19.24
CA ARG A 281 -22.09 10.39 -20.33
C ARG A 281 -21.46 9.32 -21.23
N SER A 282 -20.15 9.27 -21.33
CA SER A 282 -19.38 8.43 -22.27
C SER A 282 -18.75 7.21 -21.57
N GLN A 283 -19.59 6.28 -21.12
CA GLN A 283 -19.14 5.06 -20.41
C GLN A 283 -19.70 3.80 -21.11
N HIS A 284 -19.29 3.58 -22.37
CA HIS A 284 -19.82 2.48 -23.20
C HIS A 284 -19.10 1.14 -22.95
N THR A 285 -17.95 1.15 -22.29
CA THR A 285 -17.21 -0.06 -21.95
C THR A 285 -17.05 -0.17 -20.44
N TYR A 286 -16.79 -1.37 -19.94
CA TYR A 286 -16.58 -1.58 -18.52
C TYR A 286 -15.33 -0.84 -18.02
N GLU A 287 -14.29 -0.78 -18.84
CA GLU A 287 -13.06 -0.05 -18.56
C GLU A 287 -13.31 1.45 -18.35
N ALA A 288 -14.10 2.05 -19.23
CA ALA A 288 -14.50 3.44 -19.10
C ALA A 288 -15.32 3.69 -17.81
N GLN A 289 -16.25 2.78 -17.50
CA GLN A 289 -17.01 2.83 -16.25
C GLN A 289 -16.11 2.73 -15.02
N TYR A 290 -15.13 1.83 -15.06
CA TYR A 290 -14.18 1.66 -13.96
C TYR A 290 -13.34 2.94 -13.75
N VAL A 291 -12.76 3.48 -14.82
CA VAL A 291 -11.96 4.72 -14.75
C VAL A 291 -12.80 5.88 -14.25
N PHE A 292 -14.01 6.05 -14.78
CA PHE A 292 -14.88 7.14 -14.35
C PHE A 292 -15.27 7.05 -12.87
N LYS A 293 -15.62 5.86 -12.39
CA LYS A 293 -15.95 5.64 -10.98
C LYS A 293 -14.78 5.93 -10.07
N THR A 294 -13.57 5.54 -10.48
CA THR A 294 -12.35 5.85 -9.73
C THR A 294 -12.10 7.35 -9.72
N LEU A 295 -12.23 8.03 -10.86
CA LEU A 295 -12.06 9.48 -10.96
C LEU A 295 -13.10 10.24 -10.10
N LYS A 296 -14.35 9.79 -10.12
CA LYS A 296 -15.41 10.35 -9.28
C LYS A 296 -15.07 10.21 -7.79
N MET A 297 -14.56 9.07 -7.39
CA MET A 297 -14.18 8.82 -6.01
C MET A 297 -12.98 9.70 -5.59
N VAL A 298 -11.98 9.86 -6.46
CA VAL A 298 -10.86 10.80 -6.21
C VAL A 298 -11.38 12.22 -6.02
N ARG A 299 -12.34 12.66 -6.85
CA ARG A 299 -12.98 13.96 -6.68
C ARG A 299 -13.67 14.09 -5.32
N ASP A 300 -14.46 13.09 -4.96
CA ASP A 300 -15.34 13.16 -3.79
C ASP A 300 -14.57 12.95 -2.46
N THR A 301 -13.39 12.35 -2.49
CA THR A 301 -12.62 12.02 -1.28
C THR A 301 -11.33 12.80 -1.11
N TRP A 302 -10.59 13.02 -2.18
CA TRP A 302 -9.24 13.56 -2.12
C TRP A 302 -9.18 15.07 -2.31
N PHE A 303 -9.76 15.56 -3.39
CA PHE A 303 -9.64 16.96 -3.76
C PHE A 303 -10.82 17.83 -3.33
N ASP A 304 -11.95 17.19 -3.04
CA ASP A 304 -13.16 17.89 -2.60
C ASP A 304 -13.57 19.03 -3.55
N ASP A 305 -13.86 20.21 -3.01
CA ASP A 305 -14.23 21.41 -3.75
C ASP A 305 -13.11 21.96 -4.67
N LYS A 306 -11.87 21.52 -4.45
CA LYS A 306 -10.70 21.93 -5.24
C LYS A 306 -10.31 20.94 -6.33
N PHE A 307 -11.13 19.94 -6.60
CA PHE A 307 -10.80 18.90 -7.59
C PHE A 307 -10.46 19.47 -8.97
N TYR A 308 -11.29 20.36 -9.48
CA TYR A 308 -11.10 20.93 -10.81
C TYR A 308 -9.92 21.93 -10.92
N GLU A 309 -9.36 22.34 -9.78
CA GLU A 309 -8.19 23.22 -9.71
C GLU A 309 -6.88 22.45 -9.57
N ASN A 310 -6.90 21.27 -8.96
CA ASN A 310 -5.71 20.56 -8.50
C ASN A 310 -5.53 19.17 -9.07
N CYS A 311 -6.51 18.63 -9.80
CA CYS A 311 -6.41 17.33 -10.45
C CYS A 311 -6.17 17.50 -11.96
N PHE A 312 -5.13 16.85 -12.46
CA PHE A 312 -4.68 16.96 -13.86
C PHE A 312 -4.56 15.58 -14.49
N MET A 313 -4.38 15.54 -15.82
CA MET A 313 -4.27 14.28 -16.58
C MET A 313 -2.84 13.68 -16.59
N TRP A 314 -2.00 14.05 -15.67
CA TRP A 314 -0.58 13.70 -15.56
C TRP A 314 -0.12 12.51 -16.42
N ASP A 315 -0.22 11.28 -15.93
CA ASP A 315 0.31 10.06 -16.55
C ASP A 315 -0.43 9.63 -17.78
N SER A 316 -1.75 9.79 -17.79
CA SER A 316 -2.55 9.47 -18.97
C SER A 316 -2.22 10.40 -20.14
N PHE A 317 -1.95 11.68 -19.87
CA PHE A 317 -1.51 12.63 -20.87
C PHE A 317 -0.13 12.27 -21.42
N MET A 318 0.84 11.91 -20.57
CA MET A 318 2.15 11.41 -21.00
C MET A 318 2.00 10.16 -21.88
N SER A 319 1.14 9.23 -21.50
CA SER A 319 0.85 8.03 -22.29
C SER A 319 0.29 8.36 -23.67
N GLY A 320 -0.57 9.38 -23.75
CA GLY A 320 -1.05 9.91 -25.04
C GLY A 320 0.05 10.53 -25.87
N VAL A 321 0.84 11.42 -25.28
CA VAL A 321 1.96 12.09 -25.96
C VAL A 321 2.97 11.06 -26.51
N SER A 322 3.40 10.11 -25.69
CA SER A 322 4.37 9.08 -26.07
C SER A 322 3.87 8.19 -27.20
N THR A 323 2.63 7.71 -27.10
CA THR A 323 2.03 6.85 -28.15
C THR A 323 1.78 7.61 -29.45
N SER A 324 1.44 8.90 -29.37
CA SER A 324 1.31 9.74 -30.57
C SER A 324 2.66 9.97 -31.25
N ILE A 325 3.73 10.27 -30.49
CA ILE A 325 5.08 10.40 -31.05
C ILE A 325 5.52 9.09 -31.73
N MET A 326 5.40 7.96 -31.05
CA MET A 326 5.77 6.65 -31.58
C MET A 326 5.00 6.31 -32.87
N ARG A 327 3.69 6.54 -32.89
CA ARG A 327 2.85 6.32 -34.09
C ARG A 327 3.30 7.14 -35.28
N ASN A 328 3.79 8.35 -35.04
CA ASN A 328 4.15 9.31 -36.08
C ASN A 328 5.64 9.31 -36.45
N LEU A 329 6.47 8.48 -35.82
CA LEU A 329 7.92 8.43 -36.04
C LEU A 329 8.30 8.38 -37.54
N HIS A 330 7.59 7.58 -38.32
CA HIS A 330 7.90 7.38 -39.74
C HIS A 330 7.08 8.28 -40.71
N LYS A 331 5.96 8.82 -40.23
CA LYS A 331 5.04 9.59 -41.10
C LYS A 331 5.16 11.09 -40.93
N ARG A 332 5.48 11.57 -39.70
CA ARG A 332 5.49 12.99 -39.32
C ARG A 332 6.69 13.37 -38.45
N ASN A 333 7.82 12.70 -38.60
CA ASN A 333 9.04 12.96 -37.83
C ASN A 333 8.82 12.97 -36.30
N GLY A 334 7.89 12.13 -35.77
CA GLY A 334 7.60 12.06 -34.36
C GLY A 334 6.74 13.21 -33.83
N GLU A 335 6.14 14.03 -34.71
CA GLU A 335 5.21 15.07 -34.26
C GLU A 335 4.04 14.44 -33.50
N ASN A 336 3.73 14.95 -32.32
CA ASN A 336 2.58 14.47 -31.54
C ASN A 336 1.34 15.36 -31.72
N GLU A 337 0.18 14.76 -31.50
CA GLU A 337 -1.11 15.41 -31.70
C GLU A 337 -1.56 16.18 -30.46
N PHE A 338 -0.97 15.94 -29.29
CA PHE A 338 -1.53 16.33 -28.00
C PHE A 338 -0.75 17.41 -27.26
N ALA A 339 0.56 17.56 -27.52
CA ALA A 339 1.40 18.53 -26.83
C ALA A 339 2.23 19.40 -27.79
N GLU A 340 2.48 20.62 -27.37
CA GLU A 340 3.55 21.46 -27.92
C GLU A 340 4.87 21.00 -27.31
N MET A 341 5.91 20.88 -28.15
CA MET A 341 7.19 20.31 -27.76
C MET A 341 8.32 21.29 -28.01
N GLU A 342 9.29 21.30 -27.09
CA GLU A 342 10.51 22.12 -27.23
C GLU A 342 11.73 21.29 -26.76
N TYR A 343 12.87 21.47 -27.44
CA TYR A 343 14.14 20.96 -26.91
C TYR A 343 14.71 21.89 -25.86
N MET A 344 15.06 21.35 -24.73
CA MET A 344 15.59 22.12 -23.61
C MET A 344 16.79 21.40 -22.97
N ASN A 345 17.79 22.17 -22.56
CA ASN A 345 18.90 21.66 -21.77
C ASN A 345 18.52 21.77 -20.29
N ILE A 346 18.45 20.64 -19.60
CA ILE A 346 18.02 20.54 -18.21
C ILE A 346 18.97 19.69 -17.37
N THR A 347 18.85 19.82 -16.06
CA THR A 347 19.38 18.88 -15.07
C THR A 347 18.37 18.68 -13.95
N VAL A 348 18.53 17.62 -13.18
CA VAL A 348 17.75 17.38 -11.95
C VAL A 348 18.64 17.70 -10.76
N ILE A 349 18.11 18.50 -9.85
CA ILE A 349 18.82 18.86 -8.62
C ILE A 349 18.64 17.77 -7.59
N THR A 350 19.75 17.36 -6.99
CA THR A 350 19.78 16.48 -5.83
C THR A 350 20.79 17.00 -4.82
N SER A 351 20.38 17.12 -3.56
CA SER A 351 21.25 17.52 -2.44
C SER A 351 22.14 16.37 -1.96
N ASN A 352 21.84 15.15 -2.42
CA ASN A 352 22.74 14.04 -2.22
C ASN A 352 24.01 14.32 -3.01
N LYS A 353 25.00 14.82 -2.30
CA LYS A 353 26.31 14.93 -2.91
C LYS A 353 26.69 13.53 -3.36
N PRO A 354 26.88 13.36 -4.67
CA PRO A 354 27.43 12.13 -5.18
C PRO A 354 28.71 11.90 -4.44
N TYR A 355 28.88 10.73 -3.92
CA TYR A 355 30.13 10.40 -3.26
C TYR A 355 31.25 10.57 -4.26
N GLY A 356 32.09 11.54 -3.96
CA GLY A 356 33.38 11.76 -4.54
C GLY A 356 33.58 11.37 -5.99
N ILE A 357 33.19 12.26 -6.89
CA ILE A 357 33.86 12.27 -8.20
C ILE A 357 35.39 12.22 -7.99
N SER A 358 35.88 12.73 -6.86
CA SER A 358 37.27 12.73 -6.46
C SER A 358 37.76 11.44 -5.80
N ASP A 359 36.87 10.64 -5.22
CA ASP A 359 37.29 9.60 -4.28
C ASP A 359 37.69 8.30 -4.95
N ASP A 360 37.18 7.99 -6.11
CA ASP A 360 37.63 6.81 -6.80
C ASP A 360 37.79 6.95 -8.32
N GLY A 361 37.40 8.03 -8.91
CA GLY A 361 37.61 8.35 -10.34
C GLY A 361 37.34 7.27 -11.37
N SER A 362 37.11 6.02 -10.91
CA SER A 362 37.30 4.85 -11.74
C SER A 362 36.05 4.28 -12.36
N ASN A 363 34.86 4.48 -11.79
CA ASN A 363 33.65 3.87 -12.32
C ASN A 363 32.71 4.85 -12.94
N ASN A 364 32.59 4.72 -14.21
CA ASN A 364 31.60 5.39 -15.02
C ASN A 364 30.35 4.51 -15.00
N LEU A 365 29.30 4.97 -14.36
CA LEU A 365 28.04 4.23 -14.35
C LEU A 365 27.30 4.34 -15.69
N PHE A 366 27.63 5.39 -16.48
CA PHE A 366 26.97 5.66 -17.75
C PHE A 366 27.96 6.13 -18.82
N ASP A 367 28.31 5.26 -19.75
CA ASP A 367 28.97 5.56 -21.03
C ASP A 367 30.10 6.60 -21.06
N GLY A 368 31.06 6.49 -20.22
CA GLY A 368 32.23 7.37 -20.27
C GLY A 368 31.94 8.80 -19.80
N ARG A 369 30.73 9.13 -19.34
CA ARG A 369 30.46 10.44 -18.74
C ARG A 369 30.91 10.46 -17.30
N SER A 370 31.44 11.58 -16.85
CA SER A 370 31.66 11.84 -15.43
C SER A 370 30.29 11.98 -14.75
N VAL A 371 29.80 10.91 -14.15
CA VAL A 371 28.52 10.90 -13.45
C VAL A 371 28.80 10.85 -11.96
N PRO A 372 27.98 11.51 -11.16
CA PRO A 372 28.02 11.34 -9.72
C PRO A 372 27.88 9.88 -9.32
N LYS A 373 28.75 9.41 -8.42
CA LYS A 373 28.79 8.04 -7.97
C LYS A 373 28.32 7.90 -6.54
N PHE A 374 27.79 6.76 -6.21
CA PHE A 374 27.57 6.38 -4.84
C PHE A 374 28.88 6.01 -4.16
N ASN A 375 29.10 6.47 -2.95
CA ASN A 375 30.02 5.82 -2.03
C ASN A 375 29.25 4.75 -1.24
N LEU A 376 29.32 3.54 -1.70
CA LEU A 376 28.60 2.40 -1.15
C LEU A 376 29.21 1.88 0.18
N THR A 377 30.31 2.47 0.64
CA THR A 377 30.96 2.09 1.89
C THR A 377 30.51 2.87 3.11
N LYS A 378 29.65 3.88 2.92
CA LYS A 378 29.10 4.64 4.03
C LYS A 378 27.80 4.06 4.54
N ASN A 379 27.56 4.26 5.83
CA ASN A 379 26.43 3.71 6.58
C ASN A 379 25.12 3.86 5.86
N GLY A 380 24.43 2.76 5.64
CA GLY A 380 23.10 2.72 5.11
C GLY A 380 22.99 2.02 3.78
N VAL A 381 21.79 1.74 3.43
CA VAL A 381 21.37 1.19 2.15
C VAL A 381 21.05 2.35 1.23
N HIS A 382 21.50 2.32 -0.02
CA HIS A 382 21.21 3.34 -0.99
C HIS A 382 20.07 2.91 -1.89
N SER A 383 19.07 3.74 -1.99
CA SER A 383 17.94 3.58 -2.89
C SER A 383 17.88 4.69 -3.93
N GLY A 384 19.02 5.17 -4.35
CA GLY A 384 19.11 6.30 -5.26
C GLY A 384 19.11 7.66 -4.56
N HIS A 385 18.49 7.79 -3.41
CA HIS A 385 18.52 8.99 -2.59
C HIS A 385 19.40 8.78 -1.37
N VAL A 386 20.65 9.24 -1.44
CA VAL A 386 21.59 9.10 -0.35
C VAL A 386 21.24 10.06 0.77
N GLN A 387 21.02 9.52 1.94
CA GLN A 387 20.78 10.31 3.12
C GLN A 387 22.10 10.53 3.86
N THR A 388 22.65 11.73 3.77
CA THR A 388 23.91 12.10 4.42
C THR A 388 23.77 12.38 5.90
N GLY A 389 22.72 11.95 6.52
CA GLY A 389 22.48 12.08 7.95
C GLY A 389 21.00 12.15 8.28
N ILE A 390 20.75 11.83 9.52
CA ILE A 390 19.42 11.73 10.10
C ILE A 390 18.73 13.11 10.20
N ARG A 391 19.48 14.19 10.00
CA ARG A 391 19.01 15.52 10.44
C ARG A 391 18.14 16.27 9.46
N ASP A 392 18.18 15.93 8.18
CA ASP A 392 17.32 16.61 7.20
C ASP A 392 16.89 15.75 6.03
N PRO A 393 16.18 14.63 6.29
CA PRO A 393 15.64 13.83 5.21
C PRO A 393 14.57 14.56 4.40
N PHE A 394 14.09 15.71 4.88
CA PHE A 394 12.97 16.43 4.33
C PHE A 394 13.31 17.87 3.95
N CYS A 395 14.58 18.18 3.85
CA CYS A 395 15.01 19.53 3.55
C CYS A 395 14.52 20.57 4.58
N LEU A 396 14.28 20.15 5.80
CA LEU A 396 13.93 21.02 6.91
C LEU A 396 15.21 21.59 7.50
N GLN A 397 15.49 22.86 7.27
CA GLN A 397 16.50 23.59 8.03
C GLN A 397 15.84 24.27 9.21
N ASN A 398 16.60 24.45 10.29
CA ASN A 398 16.24 25.15 11.53
C ASN A 398 14.85 25.76 11.58
N ASN A 399 13.94 25.20 12.35
CA ASN A 399 12.55 25.63 12.54
C ASN A 399 11.59 25.38 11.35
N GLY A 400 11.84 24.40 10.51
CA GLY A 400 10.97 24.08 9.38
C GLY A 400 11.00 25.09 8.24
N ILE A 401 11.93 26.02 8.27
CA ILE A 401 12.12 27.05 7.24
C ILE A 401 13.47 26.80 6.57
N GLY A 402 13.49 25.92 5.60
CA GLY A 402 14.64 25.67 4.76
C GLY A 402 14.29 25.79 3.28
N ARG A 403 15.26 25.97 2.44
CA ARG A 403 15.11 25.88 0.98
C ARG A 403 15.79 24.60 0.51
N CYS A 404 15.02 23.61 0.22
CA CYS A 404 15.47 22.42 -0.44
C CYS A 404 15.17 22.52 -1.93
N LYS A 405 16.07 22.02 -2.73
CA LYS A 405 15.89 21.95 -4.18
C LYS A 405 15.85 20.51 -4.71
N ASP A 406 15.81 19.53 -3.83
CA ASP A 406 15.74 18.14 -4.22
C ASP A 406 14.53 17.88 -5.13
N GLY A 407 14.78 17.26 -6.27
CA GLY A 407 13.76 16.98 -7.27
C GLY A 407 13.41 18.15 -8.19
N TYR A 408 14.08 19.32 -8.05
CA TYR A 408 13.91 20.39 -9.04
C TYR A 408 14.49 19.97 -10.38
N THR A 409 13.79 20.37 -11.43
CA THR A 409 14.26 20.28 -12.80
C THR A 409 14.64 21.69 -13.24
N GLU A 410 15.91 21.95 -13.45
CA GLU A 410 16.38 23.28 -13.83
C GLU A 410 16.86 23.34 -15.27
N LYS A 411 16.52 24.44 -15.96
CA LYS A 411 17.13 24.79 -17.25
C LYS A 411 18.54 25.28 -17.00
N VAL A 412 19.53 24.61 -17.54
CA VAL A 412 20.94 24.91 -17.32
C VAL A 412 21.72 24.90 -18.62
N SER A 413 22.88 25.57 -18.61
CA SER A 413 23.86 25.52 -19.68
C SER A 413 25.17 25.01 -19.09
N GLY A 414 25.89 24.20 -19.86
CA GLY A 414 27.18 23.66 -19.41
C GLY A 414 27.27 22.15 -19.46
N PRO A 415 28.33 21.55 -18.91
CA PRO A 415 28.62 20.11 -19.02
C PRO A 415 27.62 19.23 -18.30
N ASP A 416 26.95 19.75 -17.25
CA ASP A 416 25.96 19.02 -16.48
C ASP A 416 24.56 19.08 -17.07
N SER A 417 24.41 19.63 -18.27
CA SER A 417 23.11 19.71 -18.94
C SER A 417 22.88 18.53 -19.88
N VAL A 418 21.64 18.06 -19.92
CA VAL A 418 21.17 17.10 -20.90
C VAL A 418 20.09 17.72 -21.75
N ARG A 419 20.23 17.58 -23.09
CA ARG A 419 19.23 18.05 -24.03
C ARG A 419 18.09 17.03 -24.11
N VAL A 420 16.91 17.40 -23.69
CA VAL A 420 15.70 16.57 -23.73
C VAL A 420 14.63 17.21 -24.60
N LEU A 421 13.76 16.38 -25.18
CA LEU A 421 12.53 16.85 -25.81
C LEU A 421 11.48 17.01 -24.69
N LEU A 422 10.93 18.20 -24.50
CA LEU A 422 10.07 18.55 -23.39
C LEU A 422 8.71 19.04 -23.88
N ALA A 423 7.64 18.47 -23.32
CA ALA A 423 6.30 18.99 -23.53
C ALA A 423 6.10 20.28 -22.72
N THR A 424 5.63 21.33 -23.39
CA THR A 424 5.45 22.65 -22.76
C THR A 424 4.00 22.99 -22.50
N ARG A 425 3.08 22.40 -23.26
CA ARG A 425 1.65 22.71 -23.18
C ARG A 425 0.81 21.65 -23.88
N ALA A 426 -0.37 21.37 -23.33
CA ALA A 426 -1.39 20.56 -24.00
C ALA A 426 -2.02 21.36 -25.16
N LYS A 427 -2.19 20.72 -26.32
CA LYS A 427 -2.82 21.32 -27.51
C LYS A 427 -4.33 21.44 -27.31
N GLN A 428 -4.85 22.59 -27.76
CA GLN A 428 -6.28 22.83 -27.81
C GLN A 428 -6.96 21.85 -28.76
N ASN A 429 -8.23 21.55 -28.50
CA ASN A 429 -9.06 20.76 -29.41
C ASN A 429 -9.18 21.49 -30.75
N ARG A 430 -8.98 20.74 -31.83
CA ARG A 430 -9.16 21.24 -33.19
C ARG A 430 -10.60 21.60 -33.51
N ASP A 431 -11.53 20.81 -32.97
CA ASP A 431 -12.94 21.14 -33.05
C ASP A 431 -13.32 22.19 -32.00
N LYS A 432 -13.48 23.43 -32.48
CA LYS A 432 -13.86 24.58 -31.66
C LYS A 432 -15.28 24.50 -31.09
N ASN A 433 -16.13 23.64 -31.66
CA ASN A 433 -17.51 23.45 -31.22
C ASN A 433 -17.64 22.32 -30.17
N SER A 434 -16.59 21.58 -29.91
CA SER A 434 -16.56 20.55 -28.90
C SER A 434 -16.65 21.15 -27.50
N SER A 435 -17.41 20.50 -26.60
CA SER A 435 -17.40 20.80 -25.17
C SER A 435 -16.05 20.52 -24.51
N LEU A 436 -15.23 19.67 -25.14
CA LEU A 436 -13.90 19.30 -24.69
C LEU A 436 -12.87 20.24 -25.30
N ASP A 437 -12.19 20.99 -24.49
CA ASP A 437 -11.25 22.04 -24.91
C ASP A 437 -9.84 21.54 -25.25
N ARG A 438 -9.51 20.26 -24.99
CA ARG A 438 -8.19 19.66 -25.26
C ARG A 438 -8.33 18.47 -26.21
N GLU A 439 -7.42 18.39 -27.18
CA GLU A 439 -7.36 17.29 -28.14
C GLU A 439 -7.19 15.94 -27.45
N PHE A 440 -6.43 15.90 -26.35
CA PHE A 440 -6.22 14.66 -25.60
C PHE A 440 -7.47 14.18 -24.88
N PHE A 441 -8.33 15.06 -24.37
CA PHE A 441 -9.60 14.65 -23.76
C PHE A 441 -10.46 13.84 -24.71
N VAL A 442 -10.55 14.30 -25.96
CA VAL A 442 -11.29 13.59 -27.01
C VAL A 442 -10.67 12.22 -27.28
N SER A 443 -9.35 12.18 -27.39
CA SER A 443 -8.62 10.92 -27.61
C SER A 443 -8.81 9.95 -26.45
N PHE A 444 -8.70 10.43 -25.21
CA PHE A 444 -8.82 9.63 -24.00
C PHE A 444 -10.18 8.95 -23.90
N LEU A 445 -11.27 9.72 -24.04
CA LEU A 445 -12.63 9.17 -24.00
C LEU A 445 -12.88 8.20 -25.16
N ASN A 446 -12.45 8.55 -26.36
CA ASN A 446 -12.59 7.69 -27.54
C ASN A 446 -11.85 6.36 -27.36
N VAL A 447 -10.61 6.39 -26.89
CA VAL A 447 -9.80 5.20 -26.68
C VAL A 447 -10.42 4.29 -25.61
N LEU A 448 -10.81 4.84 -24.48
CA LEU A 448 -11.44 4.04 -23.41
C LEU A 448 -12.73 3.36 -23.87
N ASN A 449 -13.48 4.00 -24.79
CA ASN A 449 -14.75 3.50 -25.29
C ASN A 449 -14.62 2.65 -26.58
N LEU A 450 -13.41 2.38 -27.08
CA LEU A 450 -13.23 1.54 -28.27
C LEU A 450 -13.84 0.15 -28.08
N PRO A 451 -14.85 -0.25 -28.86
CA PRO A 451 -15.50 -1.56 -28.67
C PRO A 451 -14.65 -2.73 -29.16
N GLN A 452 -13.72 -2.50 -30.09
CA GLN A 452 -12.85 -3.53 -30.67
C GLN A 452 -11.81 -4.05 -29.68
N ASN A 453 -11.31 -3.17 -28.81
CA ASN A 453 -10.29 -3.47 -27.83
C ASN A 453 -10.86 -3.50 -26.41
N LYS A 454 -12.14 -3.82 -26.25
CA LYS A 454 -12.75 -3.97 -24.93
C LYS A 454 -12.19 -5.18 -24.18
N GLY A 455 -12.14 -5.09 -22.89
CA GLY A 455 -11.80 -6.20 -22.02
C GLY A 455 -12.85 -7.32 -22.08
N ARG A 456 -12.48 -8.44 -21.51
CA ARG A 456 -13.35 -9.65 -21.43
C ARG A 456 -14.33 -9.63 -20.26
N PHE A 457 -14.27 -8.60 -19.41
CA PHE A 457 -15.10 -8.53 -18.21
C PHE A 457 -16.29 -7.60 -18.38
N ASN A 458 -17.44 -8.07 -17.92
CA ASN A 458 -18.64 -7.26 -17.73
C ASN A 458 -19.36 -7.74 -16.48
N PHE A 459 -19.42 -6.87 -15.47
CA PHE A 459 -19.95 -7.21 -14.15
C PHE A 459 -21.38 -7.74 -14.21
N SER A 460 -22.28 -7.02 -14.89
CA SER A 460 -23.70 -7.37 -14.93
C SER A 460 -23.97 -8.67 -15.67
N SER A 461 -23.18 -9.01 -16.68
CA SER A 461 -23.34 -10.26 -17.41
C SER A 461 -22.73 -11.46 -16.69
N GLN A 462 -21.66 -11.26 -15.94
CA GLN A 462 -21.00 -12.35 -15.20
C GLN A 462 -21.65 -12.60 -13.83
N PHE A 463 -22.22 -11.56 -13.21
CA PHE A 463 -22.87 -11.64 -11.91
C PHE A 463 -24.31 -11.11 -11.95
N PRO A 464 -25.19 -11.72 -12.76
CA PRO A 464 -26.55 -11.21 -12.97
C PRO A 464 -27.44 -11.29 -11.73
N TYR A 465 -27.07 -12.09 -10.74
CA TYR A 465 -27.79 -12.25 -9.49
C TYR A 465 -27.07 -11.61 -8.31
N TYR A 466 -26.16 -10.69 -8.58
CA TYR A 466 -25.46 -9.95 -7.52
C TYR A 466 -26.45 -9.22 -6.61
N LYS A 467 -26.27 -9.43 -5.31
CA LYS A 467 -26.97 -8.71 -4.25
C LYS A 467 -25.98 -8.45 -3.12
N GLU A 468 -26.08 -7.28 -2.53
CA GLU A 468 -25.42 -6.99 -1.25
C GLU A 468 -26.21 -7.68 -0.14
N VAL A 469 -25.60 -8.65 0.51
CA VAL A 469 -26.17 -9.40 1.62
C VAL A 469 -25.37 -9.13 2.86
N VAL A 470 -26.04 -8.86 3.96
CA VAL A 470 -25.44 -8.69 5.30
C VAL A 470 -25.86 -9.86 6.15
N TYR A 471 -24.90 -10.60 6.70
CA TYR A 471 -25.13 -11.75 7.56
C TYR A 471 -25.02 -11.37 9.01
N LYS A 472 -26.09 -11.60 9.78
CA LYS A 472 -26.14 -11.34 11.23
C LYS A 472 -26.61 -12.59 11.94
N PRO A 473 -26.02 -12.90 13.10
CA PRO A 473 -26.50 -14.04 13.90
C PRO A 473 -27.87 -13.73 14.51
N ASP A 474 -28.71 -14.74 14.61
CA ASP A 474 -29.90 -14.64 15.45
C ASP A 474 -29.50 -14.85 16.91
N ILE A 475 -29.47 -13.75 17.63
CA ILE A 475 -29.14 -13.70 19.06
C ILE A 475 -30.33 -13.27 19.93
N GLU A 476 -31.51 -13.06 19.31
CA GLU A 476 -32.69 -12.64 20.01
C GLU A 476 -33.11 -13.71 21.03
N GLY A 477 -33.36 -13.30 22.25
CA GLY A 477 -33.75 -14.20 23.36
C GLY A 477 -32.61 -15.08 23.91
N LYS A 478 -31.39 -15.00 23.37
CA LYS A 478 -30.25 -15.74 23.93
C LYS A 478 -29.60 -14.98 25.09
N LYS A 479 -29.19 -15.72 26.10
CA LYS A 479 -28.36 -15.16 27.18
C LYS A 479 -26.97 -14.89 26.59
N LEU A 480 -26.53 -13.63 26.56
CA LEU A 480 -25.22 -13.23 26.10
C LEU A 480 -24.20 -13.30 27.23
N GLY A 481 -22.98 -13.66 26.89
CA GLY A 481 -21.82 -13.66 27.78
C GLY A 481 -21.25 -12.26 28.02
N LYS A 482 -20.01 -12.22 28.51
CA LYS A 482 -19.30 -10.95 28.75
C LYS A 482 -19.25 -10.09 27.47
N THR A 483 -19.57 -8.81 27.61
CA THR A 483 -19.35 -7.84 26.54
C THR A 483 -17.85 -7.61 26.35
N VAL A 484 -17.35 -7.90 25.15
CA VAL A 484 -15.94 -7.79 24.79
C VAL A 484 -15.77 -6.80 23.66
N VAL A 485 -14.76 -5.95 23.78
CA VAL A 485 -14.21 -5.11 22.70
C VAL A 485 -12.78 -5.59 22.43
N PHE A 486 -12.47 -5.86 21.18
CA PHE A 486 -11.16 -6.29 20.75
C PHE A 486 -10.44 -5.14 20.04
N ASP A 487 -9.33 -4.67 20.62
CA ASP A 487 -8.43 -3.67 20.02
C ASP A 487 -7.23 -4.41 19.44
N MET A 488 -7.00 -4.23 18.14
CA MET A 488 -5.98 -4.93 17.36
C MET A 488 -5.22 -4.00 16.43
N ASP A 489 -4.01 -4.38 16.05
CA ASP A 489 -3.23 -3.65 15.03
C ASP A 489 -3.21 -4.32 13.65
N MET A 490 -4.07 -5.30 13.46
CA MET A 490 -4.26 -6.06 12.23
C MET A 490 -3.04 -6.92 11.83
N SER A 491 -2.24 -7.35 12.77
CA SER A 491 -1.20 -8.36 12.54
C SER A 491 -1.80 -9.70 12.11
N ALA A 492 -0.98 -10.59 11.57
CA ALA A 492 -1.44 -11.95 11.24
C ALA A 492 -1.90 -12.73 12.48
N GLY A 493 -1.25 -12.49 13.63
CA GLY A 493 -1.67 -13.07 14.91
C GLY A 493 -3.03 -12.58 15.36
N ASP A 494 -3.31 -11.31 15.16
CA ASP A 494 -4.61 -10.71 15.44
C ASP A 494 -5.75 -11.34 14.64
N PHE A 495 -5.52 -11.61 13.36
CA PHE A 495 -6.55 -12.31 12.56
C PHE A 495 -6.80 -13.73 13.04
N LEU A 496 -5.76 -14.43 13.51
CA LEU A 496 -5.93 -15.75 14.12
C LEU A 496 -6.68 -15.66 15.45
N ALA A 497 -6.38 -14.64 16.26
CA ALA A 497 -7.11 -14.33 17.49
C ALA A 497 -8.57 -13.96 17.21
N LEU A 498 -8.82 -13.19 16.15
CA LEU A 498 -10.17 -12.82 15.73
C LEU A 498 -10.99 -14.05 15.31
N PHE A 499 -10.44 -14.94 14.47
CA PHE A 499 -11.12 -16.19 14.15
C PHE A 499 -11.46 -17.01 15.40
N TYR A 500 -10.52 -17.11 16.34
CA TYR A 500 -10.75 -17.79 17.58
C TYR A 500 -11.90 -17.16 18.39
N LEU A 501 -11.90 -15.83 18.56
CA LEU A 501 -12.96 -15.10 19.28
C LEU A 501 -14.34 -15.28 18.62
N LEU A 502 -14.40 -15.23 17.29
CA LEU A 502 -15.65 -15.42 16.53
C LEU A 502 -16.22 -16.85 16.66
N LYS A 503 -15.38 -17.82 17.01
CA LYS A 503 -15.78 -19.21 17.27
C LYS A 503 -16.18 -19.45 18.73
N VAL A 504 -15.90 -18.53 19.64
CA VAL A 504 -16.32 -18.66 21.03
C VAL A 504 -17.83 -18.45 21.11
N PRO A 505 -18.60 -19.34 21.83
CA PRO A 505 -20.03 -19.20 21.96
C PRO A 505 -20.47 -17.84 22.49
N VAL A 506 -21.54 -17.28 21.92
CA VAL A 506 -22.04 -15.94 22.28
C VAL A 506 -22.55 -15.85 23.75
N ASP A 507 -22.81 -16.97 24.35
CA ASP A 507 -23.14 -17.08 25.78
C ASP A 507 -21.91 -17.03 26.70
N THR A 508 -20.72 -17.21 26.13
CA THR A 508 -19.45 -17.07 26.86
C THR A 508 -18.90 -15.66 26.70
N ILE A 509 -18.83 -15.17 25.46
CA ILE A 509 -18.48 -13.77 25.15
C ILE A 509 -19.41 -13.20 24.10
N ASN A 510 -19.72 -11.93 24.23
CA ASN A 510 -20.41 -11.13 23.24
C ASN A 510 -19.42 -10.10 22.65
N LEU A 511 -18.75 -10.47 21.54
CA LEU A 511 -17.87 -9.55 20.85
C LEU A 511 -18.71 -8.47 20.17
N LYS A 512 -18.67 -7.24 20.69
CA LYS A 512 -19.49 -6.11 20.27
C LYS A 512 -18.82 -5.25 19.24
N ALA A 513 -17.50 -5.09 19.35
CA ALA A 513 -16.75 -4.25 18.44
C ALA A 513 -15.30 -4.70 18.30
N ILE A 514 -14.71 -4.27 17.20
CA ILE A 514 -13.30 -4.32 16.94
C ILE A 514 -12.82 -2.87 16.83
N LEU A 515 -11.80 -2.51 17.59
CA LEU A 515 -11.07 -1.25 17.41
C LEU A 515 -9.76 -1.56 16.72
N VAL A 516 -9.37 -0.70 15.81
CA VAL A 516 -8.12 -0.86 15.05
C VAL A 516 -7.19 0.26 15.43
N THR A 517 -6.04 -0.10 15.96
CA THR A 517 -4.92 0.83 16.16
C THR A 517 -3.92 0.66 15.02
N PRO A 518 -3.96 1.51 13.97
CA PRO A 518 -3.10 1.33 12.81
C PRO A 518 -1.63 1.47 13.21
N THR A 519 -0.82 0.60 12.63
CA THR A 519 0.63 0.61 12.79
C THR A 519 1.29 0.59 11.42
N GLY A 520 2.60 0.42 11.36
CA GLY A 520 3.28 0.16 10.09
C GLY A 520 2.95 -1.19 9.46
N TRP A 521 2.32 -2.12 10.20
CA TRP A 521 1.84 -3.40 9.64
C TRP A 521 0.66 -3.22 8.72
N ALA A 522 -0.21 -2.30 9.05
CA ALA A 522 -1.53 -2.19 8.49
C ALA A 522 -1.93 -0.75 8.23
N ASN A 523 -2.82 -0.57 7.31
CA ASN A 523 -3.39 0.71 6.90
C ASN A 523 -4.89 0.56 6.63
N ALA A 524 -5.52 1.64 6.21
CA ALA A 524 -6.95 1.64 5.90
C ALA A 524 -7.37 0.57 4.88
N ALA A 525 -6.53 0.26 3.88
CA ALA A 525 -6.85 -0.77 2.90
C ALA A 525 -6.96 -2.17 3.51
N THR A 526 -6.25 -2.44 4.59
CA THR A 526 -6.29 -3.76 5.24
C THR A 526 -7.48 -3.96 6.16
N ILE A 527 -8.22 -2.91 6.53
CA ILE A 527 -9.46 -3.02 7.32
C ILE A 527 -10.53 -3.83 6.59
N ASP A 528 -10.47 -3.87 5.25
CA ASP A 528 -11.34 -4.71 4.44
C ASP A 528 -11.22 -6.19 4.79
N VAL A 529 -10.05 -6.64 5.23
CA VAL A 529 -9.84 -8.03 5.66
C VAL A 529 -10.65 -8.33 6.92
N ILE A 530 -10.76 -7.37 7.84
CA ILE A 530 -11.62 -7.51 9.02
C ILE A 530 -13.08 -7.66 8.60
N TYR A 531 -13.57 -6.78 7.73
CA TYR A 531 -14.94 -6.87 7.23
C TYR A 531 -15.20 -8.18 6.47
N ASP A 532 -14.25 -8.63 5.66
CA ASP A 532 -14.36 -9.89 4.93
C ASP A 532 -14.38 -11.11 5.88
N VAL A 533 -13.59 -11.10 6.94
CA VAL A 533 -13.63 -12.13 7.99
C VAL A 533 -14.96 -12.10 8.73
N LEU A 534 -15.44 -10.94 9.14
CA LEU A 534 -16.75 -10.80 9.78
C LEU A 534 -17.88 -11.30 8.90
N HIS A 535 -17.84 -10.95 7.61
CA HIS A 535 -18.81 -11.40 6.62
C HIS A 535 -18.77 -12.91 6.41
N MET A 536 -17.58 -13.47 6.28
CA MET A 536 -17.38 -14.91 6.23
C MET A 536 -18.03 -15.62 7.41
N MET A 537 -17.85 -15.09 8.61
CA MET A 537 -18.32 -15.68 9.86
C MET A 537 -19.77 -15.32 10.21
N GLY A 538 -20.48 -14.60 9.35
CA GLY A 538 -21.87 -14.19 9.60
C GLY A 538 -22.03 -13.16 10.73
N ARG A 539 -21.00 -12.33 10.94
CA ARG A 539 -20.93 -11.35 12.03
C ARG A 539 -20.84 -9.92 11.52
N ASP A 540 -21.58 -9.58 10.49
CA ASP A 540 -21.70 -8.19 10.01
C ASP A 540 -22.40 -7.25 11.01
N ASP A 541 -22.85 -7.78 12.16
CA ASP A 541 -23.37 -7.01 13.29
C ASP A 541 -22.26 -6.32 14.10
N ILE A 542 -21.02 -6.83 14.05
CA ILE A 542 -19.90 -6.29 14.81
C ILE A 542 -19.41 -4.99 14.20
N ILE A 543 -19.34 -3.94 14.99
CA ILE A 543 -18.90 -2.61 14.55
C ILE A 543 -17.37 -2.57 14.56
N VAL A 544 -16.77 -1.94 13.55
CA VAL A 544 -15.30 -1.75 13.46
C VAL A 544 -14.99 -0.27 13.53
N GLY A 545 -14.15 0.13 14.47
CA GLY A 545 -13.72 1.51 14.68
C GLY A 545 -12.25 1.69 14.31
N LEU A 546 -11.95 2.71 13.50
CA LEU A 546 -10.59 3.04 13.09
C LEU A 546 -9.96 4.03 14.08
N GLY A 547 -8.84 3.66 14.67
CA GLY A 547 -8.01 4.51 15.54
C GLY A 547 -7.06 5.40 14.75
N ASP A 548 -6.32 6.22 15.48
CA ASP A 548 -5.36 7.15 14.89
C ASP A 548 -4.09 6.43 14.43
N SER A 549 -3.53 6.90 13.34
CA SER A 549 -2.31 6.33 12.74
C SER A 549 -1.03 6.63 13.54
N PHE A 550 -1.08 7.58 14.48
CA PHE A 550 0.07 7.99 15.27
C PHE A 550 -0.22 7.87 16.76
N GLY A 551 0.80 7.49 17.51
CA GLY A 551 0.76 7.46 18.96
C GLY A 551 0.56 8.84 19.60
N LEU A 552 0.35 8.87 20.91
CA LEU A 552 0.15 10.10 21.68
C LEU A 552 1.39 11.00 21.54
N ASN A 553 1.16 12.27 21.22
CA ASN A 553 2.20 13.29 21.01
C ASN A 553 3.27 12.90 19.94
N GLN A 554 2.91 12.03 19.00
CA GLN A 554 3.81 11.64 17.91
C GLN A 554 3.51 12.36 16.59
N SER A 555 2.50 13.22 16.54
CA SER A 555 2.25 14.06 15.38
C SER A 555 3.28 15.18 15.27
N ASP A 556 3.62 15.56 14.04
CA ASP A 556 4.49 16.71 13.79
C ASP A 556 3.76 18.00 14.22
N PRO A 557 4.36 18.84 15.08
CA PRO A 557 3.73 20.07 15.53
C PRO A 557 3.39 21.06 14.40
N ASN A 558 4.16 21.02 13.30
CA ASN A 558 3.99 21.91 12.16
C ASN A 558 3.10 21.32 11.06
N ASN A 559 2.94 19.99 11.07
CA ASN A 559 2.09 19.27 10.13
C ASN A 559 1.48 18.05 10.82
N PRO A 560 0.38 18.21 11.57
CA PRO A 560 -0.23 17.15 12.36
C PRO A 560 -0.67 15.92 11.54
N SER A 561 -0.93 16.10 10.25
CA SER A 561 -1.32 15.03 9.35
C SER A 561 -0.16 14.09 8.98
N VAL A 562 1.06 14.47 9.24
CA VAL A 562 2.25 13.73 8.82
C VAL A 562 2.81 12.83 9.92
N GLY A 563 2.72 13.27 11.16
CA GLY A 563 3.25 12.57 12.33
C GLY A 563 4.78 12.44 12.38
N GLY A 564 5.27 12.25 13.58
CA GLY A 564 6.68 11.94 13.83
C GLY A 564 6.94 10.44 13.61
N CYS A 565 8.02 10.10 12.95
CA CYS A 565 8.35 8.72 12.65
C CYS A 565 9.33 8.09 13.66
N LYS A 566 9.47 8.71 14.81
CA LYS A 566 10.48 8.34 15.80
C LYS A 566 10.42 6.87 16.21
N TYR A 567 9.23 6.34 16.36
CA TYR A 567 9.01 4.97 16.82
C TYR A 567 8.71 3.99 15.67
N LEU A 568 8.15 4.45 14.56
CA LEU A 568 7.79 3.61 13.42
C LEU A 568 9.00 2.89 12.79
N LYS A 569 10.20 3.42 12.95
CA LYS A 569 11.45 2.76 12.50
C LYS A 569 11.68 1.38 13.09
N ALA A 570 11.04 1.06 14.20
CA ALA A 570 11.14 -0.26 14.84
C ALA A 570 10.41 -1.35 14.06
N ILE A 571 9.47 -0.97 13.19
CA ILE A 571 8.67 -1.94 12.42
C ILE A 571 9.52 -2.48 11.29
N PRO A 572 9.77 -3.79 11.25
CA PRO A 572 10.56 -4.38 10.18
C PRO A 572 9.79 -4.38 8.86
N HIS A 573 10.53 -4.23 7.77
CA HIS A 573 9.97 -4.25 6.43
C HIS A 573 10.00 -5.66 5.85
N GLY A 574 8.87 -6.07 5.30
CA GLY A 574 8.77 -7.26 4.48
C GLY A 574 8.97 -6.95 3.00
N SER A 575 8.64 -7.89 2.15
CA SER A 575 8.76 -7.74 0.71
C SER A 575 7.64 -6.91 0.07
N GLY A 576 6.63 -6.52 0.79
CA GLY A 576 5.57 -5.62 0.33
C GLY A 576 5.60 -4.26 1.02
N GLY A 577 6.59 -4.01 1.87
CA GLY A 577 6.70 -2.79 2.66
C GLY A 577 5.95 -2.83 3.98
N LEU A 578 4.90 -3.62 4.06
CA LEU A 578 4.12 -3.90 5.27
C LEU A 578 4.16 -5.40 5.52
N LEU A 579 4.94 -5.82 6.47
CA LEU A 579 5.33 -7.22 6.68
C LEU A 579 4.16 -8.19 6.73
N ASP A 580 3.16 -7.90 7.53
CA ASP A 580 2.00 -8.77 7.68
C ASP A 580 1.06 -8.74 6.49
N SER A 581 0.96 -7.60 5.84
CA SER A 581 0.16 -7.45 4.63
C SER A 581 0.65 -8.39 3.53
N ASP A 582 1.95 -8.65 3.47
CA ASP A 582 2.52 -9.60 2.50
C ASP A 582 1.93 -11.01 2.66
N THR A 583 1.70 -11.44 3.89
CA THR A 583 1.11 -12.76 4.15
C THR A 583 -0.38 -12.79 3.91
N LEU A 584 -1.08 -11.72 4.27
CA LEU A 584 -2.54 -11.64 4.19
C LEU A 584 -3.04 -11.33 2.78
N PHE A 585 -2.40 -10.42 2.03
CA PHE A 585 -2.93 -9.97 0.74
C PHE A 585 -3.10 -11.10 -0.28
N GLY A 586 -2.16 -12.04 -0.35
CA GLY A 586 -2.34 -13.19 -1.20
C GLY A 586 -3.48 -14.11 -0.78
N LEU A 587 -3.74 -14.23 0.51
CA LEU A 587 -4.76 -15.09 1.09
C LEU A 587 -6.09 -14.38 1.29
N ALA A 588 -6.08 -13.12 1.68
CA ALA A 588 -7.29 -12.31 1.87
C ALA A 588 -8.14 -12.22 0.59
N ARG A 589 -7.54 -12.35 -0.57
CA ARG A 589 -8.25 -12.43 -1.86
C ARG A 589 -9.18 -13.64 -1.98
N ASP A 590 -9.00 -14.67 -1.16
CA ASP A 590 -9.86 -15.84 -1.11
C ASP A 590 -11.06 -15.67 -0.18
N LEU A 591 -11.05 -14.66 0.70
CA LEU A 591 -12.17 -14.34 1.58
C LEU A 591 -13.35 -13.78 0.78
N PRO A 592 -14.60 -14.03 1.19
CA PRO A 592 -15.76 -13.39 0.59
C PRO A 592 -15.71 -11.88 0.82
N ARG A 593 -16.15 -11.11 -0.14
CA ARG A 593 -16.16 -9.64 -0.06
C ARG A 593 -17.36 -9.15 0.72
N SER A 594 -17.11 -8.47 1.81
CA SER A 594 -18.16 -7.82 2.60
C SER A 594 -18.75 -6.61 1.88
N PRO A 595 -20.06 -6.38 1.94
CA PRO A 595 -20.64 -5.12 1.48
C PRO A 595 -20.26 -3.92 2.36
N ARG A 596 -19.69 -4.18 3.55
CA ARG A 596 -19.22 -3.19 4.50
C ARG A 596 -17.75 -2.80 4.32
N ARG A 597 -17.12 -3.27 3.25
CA ARG A 597 -15.71 -2.93 2.98
C ARG A 597 -15.48 -1.43 3.09
N TYR A 598 -14.37 -1.11 3.68
CA TYR A 598 -13.87 0.25 3.77
C TYR A 598 -13.70 0.86 2.38
N THR A 599 -14.08 2.11 2.23
CA THR A 599 -13.91 2.85 0.99
C THR A 599 -12.98 4.05 1.19
N ALA A 600 -12.38 4.55 0.12
CA ALA A 600 -11.56 5.74 0.20
C ALA A 600 -12.34 6.97 0.70
N GLU A 601 -13.63 7.03 0.43
CA GLU A 601 -14.54 8.05 0.98
C GLU A 601 -14.53 8.08 2.51
N ASN A 602 -14.29 6.92 3.13
CA ASN A 602 -14.22 6.77 4.57
C ASN A 602 -12.82 7.01 5.14
N SER A 603 -11.81 7.16 4.30
CA SER A 603 -10.43 7.40 4.72
C SER A 603 -10.05 8.87 4.84
N VAL A 604 -10.96 9.77 4.47
CA VAL A 604 -10.74 11.20 4.63
C VAL A 604 -10.51 11.54 6.09
N GLU A 605 -9.80 12.59 6.31
CA GLU A 605 -9.46 13.06 7.65
C GLU A 605 -10.65 12.97 8.60
N PHE A 606 -10.43 12.38 9.78
CA PHE A 606 -11.45 12.08 10.79
C PHE A 606 -12.53 11.07 10.39
N GLY A 607 -12.31 10.29 9.33
CA GLY A 607 -13.26 9.28 8.87
C GLY A 607 -14.62 9.84 8.47
N ALA A 608 -14.68 11.13 8.14
CA ALA A 608 -15.91 11.78 7.73
C ALA A 608 -16.11 11.61 6.23
N PRO A 609 -17.13 10.85 5.78
CA PRO A 609 -17.43 10.77 4.39
C PRO A 609 -18.00 12.10 3.92
N ARG A 610 -17.68 12.44 2.68
CA ARG A 610 -18.30 13.55 1.96
C ARG A 610 -19.25 12.96 0.93
N ASN A 611 -20.45 13.45 0.83
CA ASN A 611 -21.41 13.10 -0.23
C ASN A 611 -21.43 11.61 -0.64
N THR A 612 -21.30 10.71 0.33
CA THR A 612 -21.37 9.27 0.07
C THR A 612 -22.80 8.84 -0.21
N ASP A 613 -22.99 7.95 -1.20
CA ASP A 613 -24.28 7.34 -1.50
C ASP A 613 -24.80 6.42 -0.37
N HIS A 614 -23.89 6.03 0.53
CA HIS A 614 -24.15 5.06 1.60
C HIS A 614 -23.59 5.51 2.96
N PRO A 615 -24.10 6.58 3.56
CA PRO A 615 -23.57 7.10 4.82
C PRO A 615 -23.61 6.08 5.97
N GLN A 616 -24.56 5.13 5.92
CA GLN A 616 -24.67 4.05 6.91
C GLN A 616 -23.50 3.04 6.86
N LEU A 617 -22.73 3.04 5.78
CA LEU A 617 -21.57 2.17 5.60
C LEU A 617 -20.25 2.93 5.84
N ARG A 618 -20.34 4.16 6.30
CA ARG A 618 -19.18 4.96 6.69
C ARG A 618 -18.32 4.20 7.72
N GLN A 619 -17.01 4.27 7.52
CA GLN A 619 -16.07 3.76 8.51
C GLN A 619 -16.06 4.67 9.76
N PRO A 620 -16.56 4.21 10.91
CA PRO A 620 -16.52 5.01 12.12
C PRO A 620 -15.14 5.03 12.75
N LEU A 621 -14.85 6.11 13.48
CA LEU A 621 -13.64 6.21 14.30
C LEU A 621 -13.77 5.38 15.59
N ALA A 622 -12.64 4.95 16.13
CA ALA A 622 -12.60 4.12 17.35
C ALA A 622 -13.32 4.78 18.53
N LEU A 623 -13.14 6.08 18.72
CA LEU A 623 -13.84 6.82 19.78
C LEU A 623 -15.35 6.95 19.56
N GLU A 624 -15.79 7.02 18.29
CA GLU A 624 -17.22 7.01 17.96
C GLU A 624 -17.84 5.64 18.30
N VAL A 625 -17.13 4.57 17.92
CA VAL A 625 -17.54 3.21 18.25
C VAL A 625 -17.61 3.00 19.75
N TRP A 626 -16.57 3.44 20.49
CA TRP A 626 -16.60 3.37 21.95
C TRP A 626 -17.83 4.07 22.54
N LYS A 627 -18.10 5.31 22.16
CA LYS A 627 -19.28 6.07 22.63
C LYS A 627 -20.60 5.36 22.29
N SER A 628 -20.68 4.75 21.10
CA SER A 628 -21.86 4.00 20.66
C SER A 628 -22.08 2.75 21.53
N ILE A 629 -21.00 2.01 21.84
CA ILE A 629 -21.09 0.82 22.70
C ILE A 629 -21.50 1.21 24.11
N VAL A 630 -20.88 2.21 24.69
CA VAL A 630 -21.23 2.71 26.02
C VAL A 630 -22.71 3.09 26.08
N LYS A 631 -23.22 3.79 25.07
CA LYS A 631 -24.64 4.19 24.99
C LYS A 631 -25.58 2.99 24.84
N SER A 632 -25.15 1.92 24.18
CA SER A 632 -25.95 0.72 23.94
C SER A 632 -25.79 -0.35 25.01
N THR A 633 -24.93 -0.14 25.99
CA THR A 633 -24.70 -1.06 27.09
C THR A 633 -25.66 -0.77 28.24
N ASP A 634 -26.33 -1.80 28.74
CA ASP A 634 -27.30 -1.67 29.84
C ASP A 634 -26.65 -1.06 31.08
N VAL A 635 -27.44 -0.28 31.82
CA VAL A 635 -27.00 0.33 33.08
C VAL A 635 -26.49 -0.73 34.06
N GLY A 636 -25.27 -0.61 34.50
CA GLY A 636 -24.61 -1.56 35.41
C GLY A 636 -23.86 -2.71 34.72
N SER A 637 -24.02 -2.87 33.41
CA SER A 637 -23.21 -3.82 32.66
C SER A 637 -21.79 -3.27 32.43
N LYS A 638 -20.84 -4.15 32.33
CA LYS A 638 -19.41 -3.82 32.18
C LYS A 638 -18.84 -4.35 30.89
N ILE A 639 -17.79 -3.69 30.41
CA ILE A 639 -17.10 -4.02 29.18
C ILE A 639 -15.71 -4.56 29.52
N THR A 640 -15.33 -5.67 28.92
CA THR A 640 -13.96 -6.20 28.98
C THR A 640 -13.25 -5.79 27.66
N ILE A 641 -12.03 -5.28 27.76
CA ILE A 641 -11.21 -4.93 26.61
C ILE A 641 -10.07 -5.93 26.47
N LEU A 642 -9.89 -6.49 25.28
CA LEU A 642 -8.69 -7.22 24.89
C LEU A 642 -7.92 -6.34 23.90
N THR A 643 -6.64 -6.07 24.16
CA THR A 643 -5.80 -5.29 23.28
C THR A 643 -4.52 -6.03 22.93
N ASN A 644 -4.23 -6.13 21.63
CA ASN A 644 -3.09 -6.83 21.08
C ASN A 644 -2.08 -5.88 20.39
N GLY A 645 -2.46 -4.64 20.18
CA GLY A 645 -1.61 -3.61 19.56
C GLY A 645 -1.09 -2.56 20.54
N PRO A 646 -0.49 -1.49 20.01
CA PRO A 646 -0.14 -0.32 20.82
C PRO A 646 -1.36 0.24 21.56
N LEU A 647 -1.15 0.72 22.78
CA LEU A 647 -2.25 1.12 23.66
C LEU A 647 -2.86 2.50 23.31
N THR A 648 -2.61 3.01 22.12
CA THR A 648 -3.00 4.36 21.68
C THR A 648 -4.51 4.57 21.78
N THR A 649 -5.30 3.66 21.21
CA THR A 649 -6.76 3.77 21.19
C THR A 649 -7.33 3.69 22.60
N LEU A 650 -6.87 2.76 23.43
CA LEU A 650 -7.30 2.63 24.82
C LEU A 650 -6.92 3.86 25.65
N ALA A 651 -5.71 4.38 25.49
CA ALA A 651 -5.29 5.59 26.18
C ALA A 651 -6.16 6.81 25.81
N LYS A 652 -6.50 6.95 24.52
CA LYS A 652 -7.41 8.02 24.07
C LYS A 652 -8.82 7.86 24.63
N ILE A 653 -9.33 6.64 24.75
CA ILE A 653 -10.61 6.37 25.43
C ILE A 653 -10.54 6.85 26.87
N ILE A 654 -9.50 6.48 27.63
CA ILE A 654 -9.31 6.88 29.02
C ILE A 654 -9.23 8.42 29.16
N LEU A 655 -8.52 9.07 28.27
CA LEU A 655 -8.33 10.52 28.30
C LEU A 655 -9.58 11.30 27.86
N ALA A 656 -10.38 10.73 26.97
CA ALA A 656 -11.58 11.38 26.42
C ALA A 656 -12.86 11.12 27.22
N ASP A 657 -12.91 10.05 28.00
CA ASP A 657 -14.10 9.61 28.75
C ASP A 657 -13.78 9.46 30.24
N ALA A 658 -14.15 10.45 31.02
CA ALA A 658 -13.94 10.45 32.46
C ALA A 658 -14.62 9.25 33.17
N ASN A 659 -15.64 8.65 32.57
CA ASN A 659 -16.37 7.51 33.10
C ASN A 659 -15.81 6.16 32.64
N ALA A 660 -14.81 6.14 31.77
CA ALA A 660 -14.25 4.90 31.20
C ALA A 660 -13.92 3.87 32.30
N SER A 661 -13.28 4.32 33.39
CA SER A 661 -12.92 3.45 34.53
C SER A 661 -14.13 2.84 35.25
N SER A 662 -15.31 3.45 35.17
CA SER A 662 -16.53 2.90 35.79
C SER A 662 -17.23 1.88 34.89
N ILE A 663 -17.00 1.92 33.59
CA ILE A 663 -17.67 1.10 32.58
C ILE A 663 -16.80 -0.09 32.17
N ILE A 664 -15.48 0.10 32.12
CA ILE A 664 -14.53 -0.97 31.83
C ILE A 664 -14.35 -1.84 33.07
N GLN A 665 -14.58 -3.13 32.93
CA GLN A 665 -14.41 -4.13 34.02
C GLN A 665 -12.93 -4.57 34.08
N ASP A 666 -12.43 -5.09 32.98
CA ASP A 666 -11.10 -5.68 32.86
C ASP A 666 -10.46 -5.25 31.54
N VAL A 667 -9.15 -5.08 31.58
CA VAL A 667 -8.33 -4.88 30.36
C VAL A 667 -7.29 -6.00 30.29
N PHE A 668 -7.34 -6.79 29.24
CA PHE A 668 -6.31 -7.78 28.91
C PHE A 668 -5.37 -7.18 27.88
N ILE A 669 -4.10 -7.06 28.23
CA ILE A 669 -3.05 -6.50 27.37
C ILE A 669 -2.11 -7.61 26.95
N VAL A 670 -2.02 -7.86 25.65
CA VAL A 670 -1.01 -8.75 25.09
C VAL A 670 0.17 -7.90 24.68
N GLY A 671 1.25 -7.98 25.41
CA GLY A 671 2.41 -7.13 25.21
C GLY A 671 3.20 -6.92 26.49
N GLY A 672 4.22 -6.13 26.38
CA GLY A 672 5.12 -5.77 27.47
C GLY A 672 6.16 -6.83 27.78
N HIS A 673 7.30 -6.38 28.19
CA HIS A 673 8.42 -7.21 28.65
C HIS A 673 8.89 -6.68 30.00
N ILE A 674 9.01 -7.61 30.98
CA ILE A 674 9.34 -7.25 32.35
C ILE A 674 10.67 -7.89 32.73
N GLY A 675 11.68 -7.09 32.94
CA GLY A 675 12.99 -7.56 33.39
C GLY A 675 14.16 -6.96 32.61
N TYR A 676 15.35 -7.17 33.14
CA TYR A 676 16.63 -6.74 32.59
C TYR A 676 17.63 -7.88 32.47
N ASP A 677 17.12 -9.11 32.31
CA ASP A 677 18.00 -10.25 32.07
C ASP A 677 18.58 -10.15 30.66
N ARG A 678 19.91 -10.21 30.54
CA ARG A 678 20.61 -10.19 29.25
C ARG A 678 20.21 -11.34 28.31
N HIS A 679 19.64 -12.40 28.87
CA HIS A 679 19.19 -13.57 28.13
C HIS A 679 17.71 -13.50 27.75
N ASP A 680 16.92 -12.66 28.41
CA ASP A 680 15.49 -12.42 28.10
C ASP A 680 15.31 -10.98 27.63
N LYS A 681 15.46 -10.79 26.33
CA LYS A 681 15.37 -9.48 25.65
C LYS A 681 13.93 -9.22 25.19
N GLY A 682 13.61 -7.93 24.99
CA GLY A 682 12.41 -7.51 24.26
C GLY A 682 12.41 -7.99 22.80
N ASN A 683 11.47 -7.47 22.04
CA ASN A 683 11.30 -7.79 20.62
C ASN A 683 11.32 -6.55 19.69
N VAL A 684 11.76 -5.41 20.19
CA VAL A 684 11.94 -4.22 19.36
C VAL A 684 13.09 -4.44 18.40
N ILE A 685 12.78 -4.43 17.11
CA ILE A 685 13.73 -4.64 16.03
C ILE A 685 14.19 -3.26 15.52
N ASN A 686 15.34 -3.17 14.90
CA ASN A 686 15.89 -1.92 14.32
C ASN A 686 16.11 -0.74 15.30
N VAL A 687 16.08 -0.99 16.61
CA VAL A 687 16.47 -0.02 17.65
C VAL A 687 17.47 -0.67 18.59
N PRO A 688 18.75 -0.79 18.18
CA PRO A 688 19.75 -1.64 18.86
C PRO A 688 20.00 -1.29 20.33
N LEU A 689 19.76 -0.05 20.73
CA LEU A 689 19.96 0.40 22.11
C LEU A 689 18.76 0.07 23.03
N ASN A 690 17.59 -0.25 22.47
CA ASN A 690 16.41 -0.62 23.25
C ASN A 690 16.16 -2.12 23.23
N ILE A 691 16.94 -2.85 23.98
CA ILE A 691 16.94 -4.31 24.01
C ILE A 691 15.91 -4.92 24.95
N TYR A 692 15.21 -4.11 25.75
CA TYR A 692 14.29 -4.61 26.78
C TYR A 692 12.83 -4.22 26.55
N ALA A 693 12.52 -3.34 25.60
CA ALA A 693 11.14 -3.01 25.30
C ALA A 693 10.47 -4.10 24.45
N GLU A 694 9.17 -4.22 24.66
CA GLU A 694 8.30 -4.97 23.77
C GLU A 694 7.67 -4.02 22.74
N MET A 695 7.39 -4.53 21.52
CA MET A 695 7.01 -3.75 20.35
C MET A 695 5.81 -2.84 20.61
N ASN A 696 4.70 -3.37 21.15
CA ASN A 696 3.48 -2.59 21.38
C ASN A 696 3.69 -1.46 22.40
N MET A 697 4.50 -1.70 23.42
CA MET A 697 4.85 -0.67 24.41
C MET A 697 5.80 0.37 23.84
N PHE A 698 6.67 -0.03 22.93
CA PHE A 698 7.63 0.87 22.29
C PHE A 698 6.97 1.78 21.22
N LEU A 699 5.99 1.27 20.47
CA LEU A 699 5.34 2.05 19.41
C LEU A 699 4.56 3.25 19.96
N ASP A 700 4.00 3.15 21.16
CA ASP A 700 3.40 4.28 21.88
C ASP A 700 3.67 4.21 23.41
N PRO A 701 4.87 4.60 23.82
CA PRO A 701 5.23 4.53 25.25
C PRO A 701 4.37 5.40 26.15
N LEU A 702 3.94 6.55 25.62
CA LEU A 702 3.11 7.48 26.38
C LEU A 702 1.70 6.92 26.61
N ALA A 703 1.12 6.28 25.59
CA ALA A 703 -0.16 5.59 25.75
C ALA A 703 -0.05 4.44 26.74
N ALA A 704 1.02 3.63 26.66
CA ALA A 704 1.29 2.57 27.59
C ALA A 704 1.37 3.11 29.04
N LYS A 705 2.08 4.21 29.24
CA LYS A 705 2.16 4.87 30.54
C LYS A 705 0.78 5.33 31.03
N VAL A 706 -0.02 5.97 30.21
CA VAL A 706 -1.38 6.42 30.56
C VAL A 706 -2.25 5.24 31.02
N VAL A 707 -2.20 4.11 30.33
CA VAL A 707 -2.99 2.92 30.68
C VAL A 707 -2.49 2.29 31.98
N PHE A 708 -1.20 2.17 32.18
CA PHE A 708 -0.62 1.60 33.41
C PHE A 708 -0.87 2.47 34.64
N ASP A 709 -0.84 3.78 34.46
CA ASP A 709 -1.12 4.74 35.55
C ASP A 709 -2.64 4.90 35.83
N SER A 710 -3.51 4.39 34.96
CA SER A 710 -4.96 4.48 35.10
C SER A 710 -5.48 3.61 36.22
N MET A 711 -6.74 3.85 36.66
CA MET A 711 -7.41 3.04 37.69
C MET A 711 -8.03 1.74 37.16
N LEU A 712 -7.85 1.41 35.87
CA LEU A 712 -8.40 0.19 35.25
C LEU A 712 -7.78 -1.08 35.83
N ASP A 713 -8.57 -2.14 35.96
CA ASP A 713 -8.07 -3.48 36.33
C ASP A 713 -7.38 -4.11 35.10
N VAL A 714 -6.05 -4.18 35.14
CA VAL A 714 -5.21 -4.62 34.02
C VAL A 714 -4.64 -6.00 34.29
N THR A 715 -4.80 -6.88 33.32
CA THR A 715 -4.14 -8.19 33.23
C THR A 715 -3.16 -8.18 32.06
N LEU A 716 -1.87 -8.27 32.35
CA LEU A 716 -0.80 -8.26 31.39
C LEU A 716 -0.44 -9.69 30.96
N ILE A 717 -0.35 -9.93 29.67
CA ILE A 717 0.14 -11.17 29.06
C ILE A 717 1.51 -10.87 28.46
N PRO A 718 2.59 -11.01 29.24
CA PRO A 718 3.91 -10.51 28.85
C PRO A 718 4.55 -11.37 27.77
N LEU A 719 5.53 -10.79 27.08
CA LEU A 719 6.31 -11.42 26.01
C LEU A 719 6.91 -12.78 26.43
N SER A 720 7.33 -12.92 27.70
CA SER A 720 7.87 -14.17 28.24
C SER A 720 6.85 -15.32 28.25
N MET A 721 5.55 -15.02 28.34
CA MET A 721 4.48 -16.02 28.23
C MET A 721 4.10 -16.27 26.77
N GLN A 722 4.04 -15.24 25.96
CA GLN A 722 3.79 -15.36 24.52
C GLN A 722 4.81 -16.28 23.84
N ARG A 723 6.09 -16.14 24.16
CA ARG A 723 7.18 -16.98 23.62
C ARG A 723 7.02 -18.48 23.89
N LYS A 724 6.22 -18.88 24.88
CA LYS A 724 5.95 -20.29 25.14
C LYS A 724 5.04 -20.95 24.10
N VAL A 725 4.33 -20.16 23.32
CA VAL A 725 3.32 -20.61 22.35
C VAL A 725 3.58 -20.16 20.91
N CYS A 726 4.81 -19.78 20.61
CA CYS A 726 5.20 -19.26 19.28
C CYS A 726 5.75 -20.36 18.34
N LEU A 727 5.19 -21.55 18.32
CA LEU A 727 5.69 -22.68 17.54
C LEU A 727 4.77 -23.02 16.37
N PHE A 728 5.08 -22.52 15.17
CA PHE A 728 4.36 -22.81 13.92
C PHE A 728 4.05 -24.30 13.71
N PRO A 729 5.03 -25.23 13.83
CA PRO A 729 4.76 -26.64 13.60
C PRO A 729 3.66 -27.23 14.48
N HIS A 730 3.53 -26.75 15.74
CA HIS A 730 2.49 -27.21 16.66
C HIS A 730 1.10 -26.76 16.18
N PHE A 731 0.94 -25.46 15.84
CA PHE A 731 -0.32 -24.98 15.28
C PHE A 731 -0.71 -25.70 13.99
N ILE A 732 0.23 -25.82 13.05
CA ILE A 732 -0.01 -26.44 11.74
C ILE A 732 -0.42 -27.90 11.90
N LYS A 733 0.25 -28.66 12.80
CA LYS A 733 -0.06 -30.05 13.08
C LYS A 733 -1.43 -30.22 13.73
N LYS A 734 -1.76 -29.38 14.70
CA LYS A 734 -3.04 -29.44 15.42
C LYS A 734 -4.24 -29.05 14.56
N LEU A 735 -4.02 -28.20 13.55
CA LEU A 735 -5.05 -27.86 12.55
C LEU A 735 -5.10 -28.82 11.35
N ASP A 736 -4.38 -29.95 11.41
CA ASP A 736 -4.37 -30.93 10.33
C ASP A 736 -5.37 -32.07 10.57
N PHE A 737 -6.65 -31.75 10.56
CA PHE A 737 -7.78 -32.69 10.66
C PHE A 737 -8.55 -32.75 9.33
N GLU A 738 -9.33 -33.84 9.09
CA GLU A 738 -9.92 -34.12 7.79
C GLU A 738 -11.00 -33.12 7.38
N ASN A 739 -12.03 -32.92 8.16
CA ASN A 739 -13.16 -32.04 7.82
C ASN A 739 -12.95 -30.61 8.37
N LYS A 740 -12.03 -29.86 7.73
CA LYS A 740 -11.73 -28.50 8.16
C LYS A 740 -12.86 -27.53 7.82
N THR A 741 -13.30 -26.77 8.81
CA THR A 741 -14.13 -25.60 8.60
C THR A 741 -13.40 -24.58 7.69
N PRO A 742 -14.09 -23.72 6.97
CA PRO A 742 -13.46 -22.72 6.11
C PRO A 742 -12.45 -21.85 6.87
N GLU A 743 -12.78 -21.39 8.09
CA GLU A 743 -11.91 -20.59 8.95
C GLU A 743 -10.67 -21.36 9.43
N ALA A 744 -10.81 -22.64 9.78
CA ALA A 744 -9.65 -23.48 10.13
C ALA A 744 -8.73 -23.69 8.93
N ARG A 745 -9.30 -23.85 7.75
CA ARG A 745 -8.55 -23.99 6.49
C ARG A 745 -7.79 -22.71 6.16
N PHE A 746 -8.43 -21.56 6.30
CA PHE A 746 -7.79 -20.27 6.11
C PHE A 746 -6.64 -20.07 7.09
N SER A 747 -6.91 -20.28 8.39
CA SER A 747 -5.91 -20.16 9.46
C SER A 747 -4.70 -21.07 9.24
N GLN A 748 -4.92 -22.32 8.85
CA GLN A 748 -3.82 -23.23 8.55
C GLN A 748 -2.97 -22.76 7.35
N ARG A 749 -3.63 -22.23 6.31
CA ARG A 749 -2.92 -21.68 5.14
C ARG A 749 -2.08 -20.46 5.51
N LEU A 750 -2.63 -19.57 6.34
CA LEU A 750 -1.92 -18.39 6.84
C LEU A 750 -0.68 -18.81 7.64
N LEU A 751 -0.83 -19.71 8.61
CA LEU A 751 0.26 -20.24 9.42
C LEU A 751 1.35 -20.91 8.57
N LYS A 752 0.95 -21.75 7.60
CA LYS A 752 1.90 -22.39 6.67
C LYS A 752 2.68 -21.37 5.86
N ARG A 753 2.02 -20.28 5.43
CA ARG A 753 2.67 -19.22 4.66
C ARG A 753 3.66 -18.43 5.51
N MET A 754 3.28 -18.01 6.70
CA MET A 754 4.16 -17.32 7.64
C MET A 754 5.40 -18.17 7.96
N TYR A 755 5.19 -19.46 8.25
CA TYR A 755 6.28 -20.38 8.53
C TYR A 755 7.23 -20.54 7.33
N GLN A 756 6.68 -20.67 6.12
CA GLN A 756 7.50 -20.74 4.90
C GLN A 756 8.32 -19.47 4.66
N LEU A 757 7.79 -18.30 4.96
CA LEU A 757 8.53 -17.04 4.85
C LEU A 757 9.64 -16.98 5.90
N GLN A 758 9.35 -17.32 7.15
CA GLN A 758 10.33 -17.38 8.23
C GLN A 758 11.53 -18.29 7.89
N GLN A 759 11.25 -19.44 7.28
CA GLN A 759 12.29 -20.41 6.90
C GLN A 759 13.11 -19.98 5.68
N ARG A 760 12.59 -19.11 4.82
CA ARG A 760 13.20 -18.78 3.53
C ARG A 760 14.00 -17.50 3.52
N ASN A 761 13.66 -16.55 4.38
CA ASN A 761 14.30 -15.25 4.36
C ASN A 761 14.48 -14.70 5.77
N HIS A 762 15.69 -14.26 6.08
CA HIS A 762 16.05 -13.71 7.39
C HIS A 762 15.20 -12.51 7.82
N ARG A 763 14.64 -11.74 6.89
CA ARG A 763 13.74 -10.62 7.21
C ARG A 763 12.47 -11.05 7.91
N TYR A 764 12.04 -12.29 7.67
CA TYR A 764 10.81 -12.84 8.25
C TYR A 764 11.08 -13.74 9.48
N GLN A 765 12.30 -13.77 10.02
CA GLN A 765 12.63 -14.63 11.16
C GLN A 765 11.80 -14.32 12.41
N HIS A 766 11.37 -13.08 12.56
CA HIS A 766 10.57 -12.62 13.70
C HIS A 766 9.06 -12.92 13.60
N MET A 767 8.59 -13.54 12.52
CA MET A 767 7.14 -13.76 12.31
C MET A 767 6.47 -14.67 13.34
N ASP A 768 7.22 -15.50 14.04
CA ASP A 768 6.71 -16.31 15.17
C ASP A 768 6.23 -15.44 16.34
N THR A 769 6.72 -14.21 16.47
CA THR A 769 6.29 -13.26 17.51
C THR A 769 4.78 -13.02 17.45
N PHE A 770 4.19 -12.96 16.26
CA PHE A 770 2.75 -12.75 16.08
C PHE A 770 1.87 -13.89 16.59
N LEU A 771 2.41 -15.10 16.72
CA LEU A 771 1.66 -16.23 17.26
C LEU A 771 1.34 -16.06 18.75
N GLY A 772 2.14 -15.27 19.47
CA GLY A 772 1.92 -14.93 20.86
C GLY A 772 0.68 -14.09 21.11
N GLU A 773 0.23 -13.33 20.11
CA GLU A 773 -0.94 -12.45 20.19
C GLU A 773 -2.26 -13.24 20.38
N ILE A 774 -2.31 -14.47 19.89
CA ILE A 774 -3.46 -15.36 20.04
C ILE A 774 -3.71 -15.70 21.52
N LEU A 775 -2.66 -15.69 22.34
CA LEU A 775 -2.73 -16.12 23.74
C LEU A 775 -3.74 -15.31 24.56
N GLY A 776 -3.87 -14.01 24.26
CA GLY A 776 -4.80 -13.13 24.94
C GLY A 776 -6.25 -13.57 24.79
N ALA A 777 -6.65 -13.87 23.55
CA ALA A 777 -7.99 -14.34 23.23
C ALA A 777 -8.29 -15.69 23.91
N VAL A 778 -7.32 -16.59 23.93
CA VAL A 778 -7.47 -17.92 24.55
C VAL A 778 -7.57 -17.81 26.08
N ILE A 779 -6.71 -17.03 26.74
CA ILE A 779 -6.74 -16.82 28.20
C ILE A 779 -8.03 -16.13 28.65
N LEU A 780 -8.53 -15.16 27.87
CA LEU A 780 -9.76 -14.43 28.19
C LEU A 780 -10.99 -15.35 28.19
N THR A 781 -11.04 -16.35 27.32
CA THR A 781 -12.27 -17.07 26.97
C THR A 781 -12.29 -18.53 27.41
N THR A 782 -11.13 -19.10 27.76
CA THR A 782 -11.02 -20.51 28.10
C THR A 782 -11.34 -20.74 29.56
N ASP A 783 -12.02 -21.86 29.87
CA ASP A 783 -12.24 -22.30 31.23
C ASP A 783 -10.90 -22.44 31.99
N ARG A 784 -10.88 -21.95 33.21
CA ARG A 784 -9.69 -22.01 34.08
C ARG A 784 -9.13 -23.42 34.24
N GLN A 785 -9.97 -24.44 34.13
CA GLN A 785 -9.54 -25.83 34.27
C GLN A 785 -8.70 -26.31 33.06
N ALA A 786 -8.98 -25.81 31.87
CA ALA A 786 -8.32 -26.28 30.63
C ALA A 786 -6.85 -25.85 30.50
N LEU A 787 -6.51 -24.65 30.98
CA LEU A 787 -5.15 -24.10 30.86
C LEU A 787 -4.52 -23.79 32.26
N SER A 788 -5.26 -23.86 33.32
CA SER A 788 -4.81 -23.59 34.72
C SER A 788 -3.95 -22.29 34.83
N PRO A 789 -4.41 -21.14 34.32
CA PRO A 789 -3.61 -19.92 34.34
C PRO A 789 -3.43 -19.41 35.77
N THR A 790 -2.21 -19.02 36.12
CA THR A 790 -1.89 -18.36 37.39
C THR A 790 -1.35 -16.95 37.13
N PHE A 791 -1.65 -16.05 38.06
CA PHE A 791 -1.31 -14.65 37.95
C PHE A 791 -0.52 -14.19 39.18
N GLN A 792 0.39 -13.22 38.95
CA GLN A 792 1.08 -12.49 40.01
C GLN A 792 0.74 -11.00 39.86
N ALA A 793 0.59 -10.32 40.96
CA ALA A 793 0.40 -8.87 40.99
C ALA A 793 1.73 -8.18 41.29
N LYS A 794 2.12 -7.22 40.46
CA LYS A 794 3.33 -6.41 40.67
C LYS A 794 3.06 -4.93 40.36
N PRO A 795 3.66 -4.01 41.12
CA PRO A 795 3.62 -2.59 40.79
C PRO A 795 4.57 -2.33 39.58
N LEU A 796 4.00 -1.95 38.46
CA LEU A 796 4.73 -1.78 37.17
C LEU A 796 4.70 -0.34 36.72
N LYS A 797 5.81 0.11 36.12
CA LYS A 797 5.97 1.41 35.50
C LYS A 797 6.48 1.25 34.08
N VAL A 798 5.97 2.07 33.18
CA VAL A 798 6.44 2.17 31.78
C VAL A 798 7.32 3.40 31.62
N ASP A 799 8.48 3.23 31.00
CA ASP A 799 9.34 4.34 30.63
C ASP A 799 8.81 5.02 29.36
N ALA A 800 8.59 6.33 29.45
CA ALA A 800 8.04 7.14 28.37
C ALA A 800 8.65 8.57 28.42
N THR A 801 9.96 8.63 28.51
CA THR A 801 10.71 9.90 28.66
C THR A 801 10.99 10.59 27.33
N GLY A 802 10.74 9.93 26.22
CA GLY A 802 11.12 10.37 24.89
C GLY A 802 12.54 9.93 24.49
N ASP A 803 13.23 9.18 25.33
CA ASP A 803 14.49 8.51 25.00
C ASP A 803 14.21 7.13 24.38
N THR A 804 14.37 7.01 23.06
CA THR A 804 14.10 5.75 22.34
C THR A 804 14.93 4.57 22.82
N SER A 805 16.01 4.79 23.56
CA SER A 805 16.82 3.70 24.15
C SER A 805 16.14 3.05 25.36
N LYS A 806 15.12 3.69 25.93
CA LYS A 806 14.41 3.25 27.15
C LYS A 806 12.90 3.21 26.99
N ASP A 807 12.34 4.00 26.09
CA ASP A 807 10.91 4.12 25.90
C ASP A 807 10.25 2.75 25.69
N GLY A 808 9.13 2.51 26.35
CA GLY A 808 8.38 1.25 26.30
C GLY A 808 8.92 0.15 27.21
N GLN A 809 10.03 0.36 27.91
CA GLN A 809 10.50 -0.62 28.90
C GLN A 809 9.62 -0.63 30.14
N ILE A 810 9.35 -1.82 30.68
CA ILE A 810 8.54 -2.01 31.88
C ILE A 810 9.42 -2.44 33.04
N THR A 811 9.32 -1.70 34.14
CA THR A 811 10.07 -1.94 35.37
C THR A 811 9.14 -2.18 36.57
N VAL A 812 9.61 -2.93 37.54
CA VAL A 812 8.93 -3.02 38.84
C VAL A 812 9.31 -1.78 39.66
N ASP A 813 8.31 -0.99 40.02
CA ASP A 813 8.49 0.22 40.82
C ASP A 813 7.65 0.14 42.10
N PRO A 814 8.26 -0.11 43.28
CA PRO A 814 7.54 -0.23 44.54
C PRO A 814 6.74 1.01 44.98
N GLU A 815 7.05 2.16 44.38
CA GLU A 815 6.34 3.42 44.68
C GLU A 815 5.00 3.53 43.95
N GLN A 816 4.76 2.68 42.94
CA GLN A 816 3.48 2.64 42.25
C GLN A 816 2.34 2.18 43.18
N ARG A 817 1.28 2.99 43.21
CA ARG A 817 0.12 2.75 44.06
C ARG A 817 -0.72 1.55 43.64
N LYS A 818 -0.62 1.17 42.38
CA LYS A 818 -1.40 0.10 41.75
C LYS A 818 -0.52 -1.07 41.35
N SER A 819 -1.02 -2.28 41.58
CA SER A 819 -0.41 -3.50 41.06
C SER A 819 -1.18 -4.01 39.86
N ILE A 820 -0.45 -4.45 38.84
CA ILE A 820 -0.96 -5.04 37.61
C ILE A 820 -0.89 -6.56 37.72
N LYS A 821 -1.96 -7.27 37.38
CA LYS A 821 -1.96 -8.73 37.29
C LYS A 821 -1.13 -9.15 36.06
N ILE A 822 -0.23 -10.09 36.24
CA ILE A 822 0.67 -10.60 35.20
C ILE A 822 0.44 -12.09 35.08
N LEU A 823 0.18 -12.58 33.87
CA LEU A 823 0.15 -14.02 33.61
C LEU A 823 1.52 -14.61 33.90
N HIS A 824 1.57 -15.58 34.84
CA HIS A 824 2.82 -16.15 35.31
C HIS A 824 3.05 -17.57 34.82
N LYS A 825 2.02 -18.39 34.82
CA LYS A 825 2.06 -19.78 34.33
C LYS A 825 0.74 -20.15 33.70
N PHE A 826 0.80 -21.05 32.75
CA PHE A 826 -0.36 -21.73 32.16
C PHE A 826 0.13 -23.01 31.48
N ASP A 827 -0.79 -23.93 31.18
CA ASP A 827 -0.48 -25.13 30.40
C ASP A 827 -0.32 -24.77 28.90
N HIS A 828 0.92 -24.54 28.51
CA HIS A 828 1.26 -24.18 27.13
C HIS A 828 1.22 -25.39 26.18
N VAL A 829 1.17 -26.62 26.70
CA VAL A 829 1.05 -27.82 25.84
C VAL A 829 -0.40 -27.98 25.38
N SER A 830 -1.35 -27.90 26.34
CA SER A 830 -2.78 -27.98 26.02
C SER A 830 -3.30 -26.77 25.26
N TYR A 831 -2.57 -25.65 25.24
CA TYR A 831 -2.94 -24.43 24.53
C TYR A 831 -3.25 -24.67 23.04
N TYR A 832 -2.39 -25.40 22.35
CA TYR A 832 -2.56 -25.67 20.92
C TYR A 832 -3.79 -26.54 20.64
N ASP A 833 -4.11 -27.46 21.54
CA ASP A 833 -5.31 -28.29 21.44
C ASP A 833 -6.58 -27.46 21.64
N VAL A 834 -6.59 -26.58 22.63
CA VAL A 834 -7.71 -25.66 22.90
C VAL A 834 -7.95 -24.75 21.68
N PHE A 835 -6.91 -24.18 21.10
CA PHE A 835 -7.03 -23.35 19.89
C PHE A 835 -7.58 -24.16 18.70
N ALA A 836 -7.00 -25.32 18.42
CA ALA A 836 -7.41 -26.14 17.29
C ALA A 836 -8.83 -26.69 17.43
N ALA A 837 -9.18 -27.16 18.63
CA ALA A 837 -10.54 -27.64 18.93
C ALA A 837 -11.60 -26.56 18.72
N ARG A 838 -11.30 -25.31 19.11
CA ARG A 838 -12.20 -24.19 18.88
C ARG A 838 -12.43 -23.93 17.39
N LEU A 839 -11.39 -23.93 16.58
CA LEU A 839 -11.52 -23.73 15.14
C LEU A 839 -12.16 -24.93 14.42
N ALA A 840 -12.05 -26.13 14.97
CA ALA A 840 -12.66 -27.33 14.43
C ALA A 840 -14.16 -27.47 14.71
N ASP A 841 -14.67 -26.74 15.72
CA ASP A 841 -16.08 -26.78 16.10
C ASP A 841 -16.98 -26.28 14.96
N ASP A 842 -17.99 -27.06 14.55
CA ASP A 842 -18.93 -26.65 13.49
C ASP A 842 -19.88 -25.54 13.93
N LYS A 843 -20.02 -25.32 15.24
CA LYS A 843 -20.82 -24.20 15.76
C LYS A 843 -20.20 -22.86 15.42
N GLN A 844 -21.03 -21.90 15.04
CA GLN A 844 -20.59 -20.57 14.63
C GLN A 844 -19.53 -20.60 13.53
N SER A 845 -19.60 -21.60 12.63
CA SER A 845 -18.72 -21.69 11.46
C SER A 845 -19.14 -20.70 10.38
N ALA A 846 -18.27 -20.54 9.40
CA ALA A 846 -18.45 -19.61 8.29
C ALA A 846 -19.78 -19.86 7.56
N VAL A 847 -20.55 -18.79 7.32
CA VAL A 847 -21.80 -18.82 6.54
C VAL A 847 -21.53 -18.80 5.05
N ILE A 848 -20.36 -18.32 4.64
CA ILE A 848 -19.87 -18.33 3.27
C ILE A 848 -18.36 -18.54 3.30
N GLY A 849 -17.90 -19.61 2.69
CA GLY A 849 -16.53 -20.09 2.89
C GLY A 849 -15.45 -19.42 2.06
N SER A 850 -15.80 -18.74 0.96
CA SER A 850 -14.82 -18.12 0.08
C SER A 850 -15.41 -17.15 -0.94
N PHE A 851 -14.55 -16.32 -1.53
CA PHE A 851 -14.93 -15.46 -2.65
C PHE A 851 -15.38 -16.26 -3.89
N ASN A 852 -14.82 -17.43 -4.13
CA ASN A 852 -15.26 -18.28 -5.25
C ASN A 852 -16.69 -18.81 -5.04
N GLU A 853 -17.05 -19.15 -3.82
CA GLU A 853 -18.43 -19.49 -3.47
C GLU A 853 -19.37 -18.31 -3.65
N GLN A 854 -18.97 -17.13 -3.19
CA GLN A 854 -19.72 -15.89 -3.37
C GLN A 854 -19.94 -15.56 -4.85
N LYS A 855 -18.91 -15.66 -5.69
CA LYS A 855 -19.03 -15.48 -7.16
C LYS A 855 -20.02 -16.50 -7.77
N ARG A 856 -20.01 -17.73 -7.31
CA ARG A 856 -20.96 -18.75 -7.76
C ARG A 856 -22.41 -18.37 -7.42
N ILE A 857 -22.64 -17.86 -6.21
CA ILE A 857 -23.95 -17.36 -5.78
C ILE A 857 -24.41 -16.20 -6.69
N TRP A 858 -23.52 -15.29 -7.02
CA TRP A 858 -23.83 -14.14 -7.88
C TRP A 858 -24.06 -14.49 -9.35
N SER A 859 -23.52 -15.62 -9.82
CA SER A 859 -23.63 -16.05 -11.22
C SER A 859 -24.72 -17.10 -11.46
N THR A 860 -25.34 -17.66 -10.42
CA THR A 860 -26.31 -18.75 -10.53
C THR A 860 -27.68 -18.28 -10.01
N PRO A 861 -28.80 -18.61 -10.71
CA PRO A 861 -30.13 -18.36 -10.16
C PRO A 861 -30.29 -19.09 -8.81
N GLN A 862 -30.71 -18.38 -7.80
CA GLN A 862 -31.06 -19.06 -6.55
C GLN A 862 -32.39 -19.78 -6.77
N SER A 863 -32.44 -21.09 -6.48
CA SER A 863 -33.68 -21.82 -6.42
C SER A 863 -34.63 -21.10 -5.48
N ARG A 864 -35.85 -20.79 -5.93
CA ARG A 864 -36.91 -20.28 -5.07
C ARG A 864 -37.13 -21.37 -3.99
N THR A 865 -36.55 -21.20 -2.81
CA THR A 865 -36.97 -21.94 -1.61
C THR A 865 -38.21 -21.30 -1.03
#